data_739657dbfb0a02558327cba6eb70d488
#
_entry.id   739657dbfb0a02558327cba6eb70d488
#
_cell.length_a   1.000
_cell.length_b   1.000
_cell.length_c   1.000
_cell.angle_alpha   90.00
_cell.angle_beta   90.00
_cell.angle_gamma   90.00
#
_symmetry.space_group_name_H-M   'P 1'
#
loop_
_entity.id
_entity.type
_entity.pdbx_description
1 polymer ?
#
loop_
_entity_poly.entity_id
_entity_poly.type
_entity_poly.pdbx_seq_one_letter_code
_entity_poly.pdbx_strand_id
1 'polypeptide(L)'
;MNSTNETKMDMKQAKQNNTPNIRWTLVGYDLIVYALVAVILLVLYGGMDKLSTVGIFQQVGLSVLCIFTARLIGKIYGQVWRYGGIQCYIRLLFTDSIAFVAYLCLELLLPVQKITFARLLSLVSLNLLGALALRMMYRYAYKCGNQETTRGKILSILLHVFSGIEAGNEKEVQKIKVAIIGAGRVGVSLAEELLNNSEAAYVPRCFIDINKEKVGRDIHGIPVWSETEATFKKLGEFEVQEIIFAIPSMDAAKKKTLYEYYKNAGYKLKVYDYPTMYAAGGKRHLREFDIEELLFRKPLVVSDERTNAYYKDKVVLITGGGGSIGSELCRQLAKMNPKKIIILDIYENGAYDVQQELKIAYGNKLDLQIEICSITHRKALERVFEKYHPQIIINAAAHKHVPLMEHNCVEAIYNNVFGTQNLVELCEEYGAERFMMVSTDKAVNPTNVMGATKRMCEMIVQSASTHGKVRYSATRFGNVLGSAGSVIPLFKRQIANGGPVTVTDKRIIRYFMTIPEASQLVLQSGAIANNGELFVLDMGQPVKIMDLAENMIRLSGVQGIEIIETGLRPGEKLYEELLVKTEELDKTDNSMIFIERDTALNKEEIYKKIKVLRDACDTGDDLIAKEALRSVVPTFKTPEEVNEEIA
;
A
#
# COMPACT_ATOMS: atom_id res chain seq x y z
N MET A 1 27.87 40.79 1.22
CA MET A 1 29.24 40.33 0.91
C MET A 1 29.64 39.02 1.58
N ASN A 2 28.77 38.37 2.37
CA ASN A 2 29.09 37.10 3.06
C ASN A 2 28.63 35.80 2.36
N SER A 3 27.71 35.88 1.39
CA SER A 3 27.17 34.67 0.68
C SER A 3 28.06 34.12 -0.45
N THR A 4 29.01 34.93 -0.94
CA THR A 4 29.94 34.53 -2.01
C THR A 4 31.21 33.82 -1.51
N ASN A 5 31.51 33.90 -0.23
CA ASN A 5 32.67 33.22 0.35
C ASN A 5 32.37 31.80 0.84
N GLU A 6 31.15 31.51 1.31
CA GLU A 6 30.72 30.15 1.68
C GLU A 6 30.62 29.22 0.46
N THR A 7 30.05 29.71 -0.64
CA THR A 7 29.96 28.93 -1.90
C THR A 7 31.32 28.64 -2.54
N LYS A 8 32.33 29.50 -2.32
CA LYS A 8 33.70 29.23 -2.80
C LYS A 8 34.48 28.28 -1.88
N MET A 9 34.14 28.24 -0.60
CA MET A 9 34.74 27.30 0.36
C MET A 9 34.22 25.89 0.16
N ASP A 10 32.89 25.73 -0.09
CA ASP A 10 32.26 24.44 -0.43
C ASP A 10 32.73 23.88 -1.77
N MET A 11 32.95 24.73 -2.79
CA MET A 11 33.53 24.27 -4.06
C MET A 11 35.00 23.89 -3.98
N LYS A 12 35.77 24.46 -3.04
CA LYS A 12 37.15 24.03 -2.80
C LYS A 12 37.22 22.73 -2.02
N GLN A 13 36.34 22.50 -1.03
CA GLN A 13 36.24 21.23 -0.33
C GLN A 13 35.72 20.11 -1.25
N ALA A 14 34.76 20.37 -2.14
CA ALA A 14 34.29 19.41 -3.14
C ALA A 14 35.36 19.05 -4.19
N LYS A 15 36.32 19.93 -4.50
CA LYS A 15 37.44 19.63 -5.40
C LYS A 15 38.60 18.88 -4.73
N GLN A 16 38.72 18.91 -3.40
CA GLN A 16 39.81 18.26 -2.69
C GLN A 16 39.56 16.78 -2.38
N ASN A 17 38.31 16.28 -2.55
CA ASN A 17 37.93 14.88 -2.31
C ASN A 17 37.88 13.99 -3.56
N ASN A 18 38.45 14.40 -4.68
CA ASN A 18 38.41 13.64 -5.93
C ASN A 18 39.70 12.86 -6.25
N THR A 19 40.59 12.65 -5.25
CA THR A 19 41.64 11.65 -5.41
C THR A 19 41.03 10.28 -5.19
N PRO A 20 41.11 9.33 -6.16
CA PRO A 20 40.63 7.99 -5.97
C PRO A 20 41.39 7.36 -4.80
N ASN A 21 40.69 7.00 -3.73
CA ASN A 21 41.26 6.35 -2.56
C ASN A 21 41.74 4.95 -3.00
N ILE A 22 43.00 4.84 -3.41
CA ILE A 22 43.62 3.61 -3.87
C ILE A 22 43.77 2.68 -2.66
N ARG A 23 43.14 1.53 -2.68
CA ARG A 23 43.33 0.49 -1.65
C ARG A 23 44.62 -0.26 -1.91
N TRP A 24 45.71 0.16 -1.28
CA TRP A 24 47.04 -0.43 -1.39
C TRP A 24 47.07 -1.92 -1.04
N THR A 25 46.15 -2.38 -0.18
CA THR A 25 46.02 -3.82 0.14
C THR A 25 45.68 -4.66 -1.09
N LEU A 26 44.81 -4.17 -1.97
CA LEU A 26 44.46 -4.88 -3.23
C LEU A 26 45.64 -4.91 -4.22
N VAL A 27 46.42 -3.85 -4.26
CA VAL A 27 47.66 -3.80 -5.05
C VAL A 27 48.66 -4.84 -4.54
N GLY A 28 48.81 -4.94 -3.22
CA GLY A 28 49.66 -5.97 -2.58
C GLY A 28 49.26 -7.39 -2.94
N TYR A 29 47.95 -7.69 -2.93
CA TYR A 29 47.44 -9.01 -3.32
C TYR A 29 47.67 -9.32 -4.79
N ASP A 30 47.41 -8.36 -5.68
CA ASP A 30 47.67 -8.55 -7.10
C ASP A 30 49.17 -8.75 -7.38
N LEU A 31 50.08 -8.11 -6.61
CA LEU A 31 51.52 -8.33 -6.66
C LEU A 31 51.92 -9.74 -6.22
N ILE A 32 51.30 -10.26 -5.15
CA ILE A 32 51.54 -11.65 -4.72
C ILE A 32 51.11 -12.63 -5.76
N VAL A 33 49.90 -12.45 -6.33
CA VAL A 33 49.39 -13.29 -7.44
C VAL A 33 50.34 -13.24 -8.64
N TYR A 34 50.76 -12.01 -9.01
CA TYR A 34 51.71 -11.84 -10.11
C TYR A 34 53.03 -12.56 -9.85
N ALA A 35 53.64 -12.44 -8.66
CA ALA A 35 54.89 -13.09 -8.30
C ALA A 35 54.80 -14.61 -8.37
N LEU A 36 53.69 -15.18 -7.85
CA LEU A 36 53.42 -16.62 -7.93
C LEU A 36 53.32 -17.10 -9.39
N VAL A 37 52.57 -16.40 -10.22
CA VAL A 37 52.40 -16.71 -11.63
C VAL A 37 53.75 -16.59 -12.37
N ALA A 38 54.49 -15.52 -12.13
CA ALA A 38 55.79 -15.31 -12.75
C ALA A 38 56.80 -16.42 -12.43
N VAL A 39 56.86 -16.89 -11.16
CA VAL A 39 57.70 -18.00 -10.74
C VAL A 39 57.28 -19.32 -11.43
N ILE A 40 55.98 -19.62 -11.44
CA ILE A 40 55.44 -20.82 -12.11
C ILE A 40 55.82 -20.84 -13.59
N LEU A 41 55.65 -19.71 -14.28
CA LEU A 41 55.96 -19.60 -15.70
C LEU A 41 57.48 -19.63 -15.98
N LEU A 42 58.29 -19.14 -15.05
CA LEU A 42 59.75 -19.22 -15.14
C LEU A 42 60.22 -20.70 -15.11
N VAL A 43 59.59 -21.51 -14.27
CA VAL A 43 59.87 -22.95 -14.20
C VAL A 43 59.32 -23.67 -15.45
N LEU A 44 58.13 -23.37 -15.89
CA LEU A 44 57.49 -24.06 -17.03
C LEU A 44 58.15 -23.72 -18.39
N TYR A 45 58.53 -22.49 -18.60
CA TYR A 45 59.08 -21.98 -19.87
C TYR A 45 60.60 -21.75 -19.84
N GLY A 46 61.27 -21.98 -18.72
CA GLY A 46 62.70 -21.71 -18.56
C GLY A 46 63.63 -22.42 -19.52
N GLY A 47 63.21 -23.58 -20.00
CA GLY A 47 63.93 -24.36 -21.04
C GLY A 47 63.70 -23.89 -22.49
N MET A 48 62.57 -23.18 -22.74
CA MET A 48 62.17 -22.72 -24.08
C MET A 48 62.75 -21.36 -24.44
N ASP A 49 62.68 -20.38 -23.52
CA ASP A 49 63.02 -18.98 -23.84
C ASP A 49 64.47 -18.60 -23.60
N LYS A 50 65.29 -19.48 -22.97
CA LYS A 50 66.72 -19.27 -22.67
C LYS A 50 67.08 -17.82 -22.27
N LEU A 51 66.28 -17.23 -21.35
CA LEU A 51 66.47 -15.84 -20.93
C LEU A 51 67.70 -15.73 -20.04
N SER A 52 68.48 -14.67 -20.29
CA SER A 52 69.53 -14.27 -19.35
C SER A 52 68.91 -13.67 -18.07
N THR A 53 69.65 -13.59 -17.01
CA THR A 53 69.20 -12.97 -15.76
C THR A 53 68.71 -11.54 -15.98
N VAL A 54 69.39 -10.77 -16.81
CA VAL A 54 69.00 -9.41 -17.23
C VAL A 54 67.68 -9.44 -18.03
N GLY A 55 67.50 -10.40 -18.96
CA GLY A 55 66.29 -10.56 -19.72
C GLY A 55 65.06 -10.89 -18.84
N ILE A 56 65.25 -11.71 -17.78
CA ILE A 56 64.19 -11.99 -16.82
C ILE A 56 63.73 -10.69 -16.11
N PHE A 57 64.66 -9.90 -15.60
CA PHE A 57 64.33 -8.63 -14.95
C PHE A 57 63.66 -7.63 -15.90
N GLN A 58 64.10 -7.54 -17.14
CA GLN A 58 63.49 -6.70 -18.17
C GLN A 58 62.01 -7.10 -18.43
N GLN A 59 61.76 -8.41 -18.59
CA GLN A 59 60.41 -8.90 -18.86
C GLN A 59 59.48 -8.78 -17.65
N VAL A 60 60.00 -9.02 -16.43
CA VAL A 60 59.24 -8.78 -15.19
C VAL A 60 58.90 -7.30 -15.04
N GLY A 61 59.88 -6.39 -15.23
CA GLY A 61 59.63 -4.94 -15.14
C GLY A 61 58.62 -4.44 -16.16
N LEU A 62 58.74 -4.91 -17.42
CA LEU A 62 57.81 -4.52 -18.49
C LEU A 62 56.40 -5.03 -18.26
N SER A 63 56.22 -6.29 -17.86
CA SER A 63 54.90 -6.85 -17.60
C SER A 63 54.23 -6.24 -16.36
N VAL A 64 54.97 -6.02 -15.28
CA VAL A 64 54.47 -5.30 -14.10
C VAL A 64 54.00 -3.91 -14.48
N LEU A 65 54.84 -3.18 -15.22
CA LEU A 65 54.50 -1.82 -15.67
C LEU A 65 53.20 -1.81 -16.47
N CYS A 66 53.03 -2.71 -17.45
CA CYS A 66 51.85 -2.76 -18.29
C CYS A 66 50.57 -3.13 -17.50
N ILE A 67 50.63 -4.20 -16.71
CA ILE A 67 49.46 -4.71 -15.97
C ILE A 67 49.00 -3.72 -14.90
N PHE A 68 49.94 -3.26 -14.06
CA PHE A 68 49.56 -2.40 -12.94
C PHE A 68 49.18 -0.99 -13.37
N THR A 69 49.87 -0.42 -14.38
CA THR A 69 49.50 0.89 -14.94
C THR A 69 48.10 0.84 -15.60
N ALA A 70 47.79 -0.20 -16.37
CA ALA A 70 46.47 -0.37 -16.95
C ALA A 70 45.38 -0.48 -15.88
N ARG A 71 45.62 -1.28 -14.82
CA ARG A 71 44.68 -1.42 -13.68
C ARG A 71 44.52 -0.11 -12.88
N LEU A 72 45.55 0.72 -12.76
CA LEU A 72 45.48 2.06 -12.15
C LEU A 72 44.63 3.00 -13.00
N ILE A 73 44.92 3.10 -14.30
CA ILE A 73 44.17 3.93 -15.26
C ILE A 73 42.71 3.47 -15.32
N GLY A 74 42.47 2.16 -15.35
CA GLY A 74 41.14 1.55 -15.32
C GLY A 74 40.39 1.72 -14.01
N LYS A 75 40.99 2.38 -12.99
CA LYS A 75 40.43 2.59 -11.65
C LYS A 75 39.99 1.30 -10.94
N ILE A 76 40.67 0.19 -11.18
CA ILE A 76 40.36 -1.13 -10.62
C ILE A 76 40.53 -1.12 -9.10
N TYR A 77 41.55 -0.43 -8.61
CA TYR A 77 41.87 -0.36 -7.16
C TYR A 77 41.03 0.65 -6.37
N GLY A 78 40.25 1.48 -7.06
CA GLY A 78 39.26 2.38 -6.44
C GLY A 78 37.86 1.77 -6.32
N GLN A 79 37.65 0.53 -6.77
CA GLN A 79 36.34 -0.12 -6.70
C GLN A 79 36.10 -0.83 -5.36
N VAL A 80 34.85 -0.78 -4.90
CA VAL A 80 34.42 -1.50 -3.68
C VAL A 80 33.96 -2.91 -4.07
N TRP A 81 34.91 -3.85 -4.11
CA TRP A 81 34.69 -5.21 -4.60
C TRP A 81 33.65 -6.03 -3.82
N ARG A 82 33.44 -5.71 -2.52
CA ARG A 82 32.41 -6.38 -1.71
C ARG A 82 30.99 -6.23 -2.25
N TYR A 83 30.72 -5.12 -2.97
CA TYR A 83 29.44 -4.83 -3.63
C TYR A 83 29.52 -4.89 -5.17
N GLY A 84 30.64 -5.32 -5.72
CA GLY A 84 30.92 -5.28 -7.14
C GLY A 84 29.94 -6.16 -7.95
N GLY A 85 29.19 -5.54 -8.87
CA GLY A 85 28.37 -6.24 -9.85
C GLY A 85 29.21 -6.82 -11.00
N ILE A 86 28.57 -7.51 -11.94
CA ILE A 86 29.20 -8.10 -13.13
C ILE A 86 30.05 -7.08 -13.93
N GLN A 87 29.63 -5.83 -13.94
CA GLN A 87 30.33 -4.73 -14.63
C GLN A 87 31.74 -4.49 -14.08
N CYS A 88 32.01 -4.74 -12.78
CA CYS A 88 33.34 -4.60 -12.19
C CYS A 88 34.29 -5.69 -12.72
N TYR A 89 33.79 -6.90 -12.89
CA TYR A 89 34.56 -8.02 -13.46
C TYR A 89 34.84 -7.82 -14.96
N ILE A 90 33.84 -7.36 -15.72
CA ILE A 90 34.03 -7.01 -17.14
C ILE A 90 35.05 -5.90 -17.28
N ARG A 91 35.03 -4.87 -16.43
CA ARG A 91 36.02 -3.79 -16.45
C ARG A 91 37.45 -4.31 -16.20
N LEU A 92 37.64 -5.23 -15.26
CA LEU A 92 38.94 -5.86 -15.00
C LEU A 92 39.41 -6.64 -16.24
N LEU A 93 38.53 -7.43 -16.88
CA LEU A 93 38.81 -8.16 -18.10
C LEU A 93 39.28 -7.23 -19.22
N PHE A 94 38.53 -6.14 -19.49
CA PHE A 94 38.91 -5.15 -20.48
C PHE A 94 40.25 -4.48 -20.19
N THR A 95 40.51 -4.15 -18.93
CA THR A 95 41.72 -3.50 -18.49
C THR A 95 42.94 -4.39 -18.71
N ASP A 96 42.85 -5.67 -18.36
CA ASP A 96 43.92 -6.64 -18.53
C ASP A 96 44.11 -7.01 -20.01
N SER A 97 43.05 -6.98 -20.83
CA SER A 97 43.17 -7.10 -22.31
C SER A 97 43.95 -5.95 -22.91
N ILE A 98 43.72 -4.72 -22.44
CA ILE A 98 44.51 -3.55 -22.86
C ILE A 98 45.95 -3.68 -22.44
N ALA A 99 46.20 -4.15 -21.19
CA ALA A 99 47.53 -4.42 -20.68
C ALA A 99 48.27 -5.45 -21.53
N PHE A 100 47.58 -6.51 -21.97
CA PHE A 100 48.13 -7.53 -22.88
C PHE A 100 48.61 -6.95 -24.18
N VAL A 101 47.74 -6.12 -24.85
CA VAL A 101 48.10 -5.49 -26.11
C VAL A 101 49.27 -4.51 -25.94
N ALA A 102 49.25 -3.71 -24.85
CA ALA A 102 50.33 -2.78 -24.55
C ALA A 102 51.65 -3.51 -24.28
N TYR A 103 51.61 -4.63 -23.54
CA TYR A 103 52.79 -5.45 -23.29
C TYR A 103 53.36 -6.05 -24.59
N LEU A 104 52.50 -6.61 -25.44
CA LEU A 104 52.90 -7.12 -26.75
C LEU A 104 53.56 -6.06 -27.64
N CYS A 105 52.94 -4.88 -27.71
CA CYS A 105 53.49 -3.77 -28.49
C CYS A 105 54.85 -3.29 -27.98
N LEU A 106 54.99 -3.13 -26.64
CA LEU A 106 56.24 -2.71 -26.05
C LEU A 106 57.34 -3.74 -26.18
N GLU A 107 57.03 -5.06 -26.06
CA GLU A 107 57.99 -6.10 -26.30
C GLU A 107 58.50 -6.13 -27.75
N LEU A 108 57.66 -5.79 -28.73
CA LEU A 108 58.05 -5.71 -30.13
C LEU A 108 58.93 -4.48 -30.43
N LEU A 109 58.64 -3.34 -29.74
CA LEU A 109 59.31 -2.05 -30.01
C LEU A 109 60.60 -1.84 -29.24
N LEU A 110 60.73 -2.44 -28.04
CA LEU A 110 61.87 -2.26 -27.19
C LEU A 110 62.96 -3.31 -27.43
N PRO A 111 64.26 -2.98 -27.20
CA PRO A 111 65.36 -3.91 -27.36
C PRO A 111 65.49 -4.84 -26.10
N VAL A 112 64.45 -5.59 -25.83
CA VAL A 112 64.37 -6.56 -24.74
C VAL A 112 64.49 -7.97 -25.28
N GLN A 113 64.98 -8.91 -24.42
CA GLN A 113 64.98 -10.33 -24.80
C GLN A 113 63.51 -10.81 -24.93
N LYS A 114 63.14 -11.27 -26.13
CA LYS A 114 61.78 -11.70 -26.45
C LYS A 114 61.46 -13.04 -25.79
N ILE A 115 60.19 -13.16 -25.36
CA ILE A 115 59.62 -14.43 -24.87
C ILE A 115 58.65 -15.03 -25.88
N THR A 116 58.35 -16.31 -25.71
CA THR A 116 57.36 -16.96 -26.54
C THR A 116 55.98 -16.31 -26.34
N PHE A 117 55.23 -16.13 -27.42
CA PHE A 117 53.86 -15.60 -27.36
C PHE A 117 52.98 -16.40 -26.38
N ALA A 118 53.17 -17.72 -26.30
CA ALA A 118 52.46 -18.59 -25.36
C ALA A 118 52.75 -18.24 -23.90
N ARG A 119 53.98 -17.88 -23.55
CA ARG A 119 54.35 -17.43 -22.21
C ARG A 119 53.76 -16.07 -21.88
N LEU A 120 53.77 -15.12 -22.81
CA LEU A 120 53.19 -13.80 -22.65
C LEU A 120 51.68 -13.90 -22.41
N LEU A 121 50.98 -14.70 -23.26
CA LEU A 121 49.54 -14.96 -23.11
C LEU A 121 49.23 -15.67 -21.77
N SER A 122 50.02 -16.66 -21.40
CA SER A 122 49.87 -17.39 -20.13
C SER A 122 50.05 -16.46 -18.93
N LEU A 123 51.03 -15.54 -18.97
CA LEU A 123 51.30 -14.59 -17.88
C LEU A 123 50.07 -13.69 -17.61
N VAL A 124 49.54 -13.06 -18.66
CA VAL A 124 48.42 -12.16 -18.51
C VAL A 124 47.13 -12.94 -18.14
N SER A 125 46.88 -14.07 -18.78
CA SER A 125 45.66 -14.87 -18.51
C SER A 125 45.66 -15.46 -17.10
N LEU A 126 46.76 -16.04 -16.61
CA LEU A 126 46.85 -16.58 -15.26
C LEU A 126 46.81 -15.49 -14.21
N ASN A 127 47.42 -14.34 -14.46
CA ASN A 127 47.33 -13.20 -13.58
C ASN A 127 45.90 -12.65 -13.46
N LEU A 128 45.18 -12.55 -14.59
CA LEU A 128 43.77 -12.18 -14.62
C LEU A 128 42.91 -13.18 -13.85
N LEU A 129 43.09 -14.48 -14.10
CA LEU A 129 42.36 -15.56 -13.40
C LEU A 129 42.61 -15.51 -11.90
N GLY A 130 43.86 -15.34 -11.46
CA GLY A 130 44.21 -15.20 -10.06
C GLY A 130 43.58 -13.96 -9.40
N ALA A 131 43.63 -12.84 -10.10
CA ALA A 131 43.02 -11.60 -9.64
C ALA A 131 41.47 -11.72 -9.55
N LEU A 132 40.81 -12.37 -10.51
CA LEU A 132 39.37 -12.68 -10.48
C LEU A 132 39.02 -13.61 -9.33
N ALA A 133 39.76 -14.73 -9.19
CA ALA A 133 39.53 -15.71 -8.12
C ALA A 133 39.61 -15.07 -6.73
N LEU A 134 40.63 -14.23 -6.50
CA LEU A 134 40.82 -13.54 -5.23
C LEU A 134 39.68 -12.56 -4.92
N ARG A 135 39.20 -11.83 -5.91
CA ARG A 135 38.06 -10.89 -5.77
C ARG A 135 36.74 -11.63 -5.56
N MET A 136 36.52 -12.75 -6.25
CA MET A 136 35.36 -13.62 -6.03
C MET A 136 35.39 -14.26 -4.64
N MET A 137 36.54 -14.76 -4.19
CA MET A 137 36.71 -15.28 -2.82
C MET A 137 36.45 -14.20 -1.77
N TYR A 138 36.97 -12.99 -1.94
CA TYR A 138 36.72 -11.86 -1.03
C TYR A 138 35.23 -11.52 -0.96
N ARG A 139 34.56 -11.45 -2.11
CA ARG A 139 33.11 -11.20 -2.16
C ARG A 139 32.31 -12.33 -1.52
N TYR A 140 32.66 -13.57 -1.78
CA TYR A 140 32.03 -14.76 -1.19
C TYR A 140 32.23 -14.77 0.33
N ALA A 141 33.44 -14.55 0.80
CA ALA A 141 33.76 -14.49 2.21
C ALA A 141 33.00 -13.36 2.94
N TYR A 142 32.90 -12.19 2.33
CA TYR A 142 32.09 -11.08 2.88
C TYR A 142 30.59 -11.43 2.95
N LYS A 143 30.05 -12.11 1.93
CA LYS A 143 28.65 -12.49 1.87
C LYS A 143 28.28 -13.63 2.83
N CYS A 144 29.20 -14.56 3.09
CA CYS A 144 28.98 -15.73 3.93
C CYS A 144 29.55 -15.60 5.35
N GLY A 145 30.39 -14.62 5.64
CA GLY A 145 31.07 -14.45 6.91
C GLY A 145 30.13 -14.13 8.10
N ASN A 146 28.90 -13.69 7.84
CA ASN A 146 27.87 -13.41 8.86
C ASN A 146 26.94 -14.60 9.15
N GLN A 147 27.25 -15.82 8.68
CA GLN A 147 26.45 -17.00 9.00
C GLN A 147 26.99 -17.69 10.25
N GLU A 148 26.10 -18.06 11.19
CA GLU A 148 26.43 -18.79 12.44
C GLU A 148 26.98 -20.21 12.25
N THR A 149 27.30 -20.61 11.03
CA THR A 149 27.85 -21.92 10.71
C THR A 149 29.36 -21.94 10.96
N THR A 150 29.92 -23.12 11.29
CA THR A 150 31.37 -23.34 11.45
C THR A 150 32.16 -22.81 10.24
N ARG A 151 31.59 -22.94 9.03
CA ARG A 151 32.15 -22.36 7.79
C ARG A 151 32.16 -20.83 7.80
N GLY A 152 31.11 -20.20 8.31
CA GLY A 152 31.03 -18.75 8.46
C GLY A 152 32.10 -18.19 9.41
N LYS A 153 32.37 -18.89 10.52
CA LYS A 153 33.42 -18.53 11.48
C LYS A 153 34.82 -18.60 10.88
N ILE A 154 35.12 -19.64 10.10
CA ILE A 154 36.42 -19.78 9.39
C ILE A 154 36.54 -18.67 8.33
N LEU A 155 35.45 -18.37 7.61
CA LEU A 155 35.43 -17.32 6.60
C LEU A 155 35.58 -15.92 7.21
N SER A 156 35.00 -15.67 8.40
CA SER A 156 35.16 -14.40 9.13
C SER A 156 36.60 -14.18 9.61
N ILE A 157 37.26 -15.24 10.07
CA ILE A 157 38.68 -15.20 10.44
C ILE A 157 39.54 -14.89 9.21
N LEU A 158 39.28 -15.53 8.07
CA LEU A 158 39.95 -15.22 6.80
C LEU A 158 39.70 -13.78 6.36
N LEU A 159 38.48 -13.28 6.48
CA LEU A 159 38.15 -11.86 6.20
C LEU A 159 38.91 -10.91 7.12
N HIS A 160 39.02 -11.25 8.40
CA HIS A 160 39.73 -10.43 9.39
C HIS A 160 41.24 -10.35 9.06
N VAL A 161 41.84 -11.48 8.73
CA VAL A 161 43.25 -11.54 8.29
C VAL A 161 43.48 -10.76 6.99
N PHE A 162 42.55 -10.81 6.05
CA PHE A 162 42.68 -10.20 4.72
C PHE A 162 42.21 -8.73 4.64
N SER A 163 41.35 -8.23 5.53
CA SER A 163 40.77 -6.89 5.42
C SER A 163 41.32 -5.88 6.44
N GLY A 164 41.97 -6.34 7.52
CA GLY A 164 42.41 -5.47 8.60
C GLY A 164 41.29 -4.70 9.31
N ILE A 165 40.02 -5.08 9.05
CA ILE A 165 38.87 -4.47 9.69
C ILE A 165 38.53 -5.35 10.89
N GLU A 166 38.64 -4.79 12.10
CA GLU A 166 38.05 -5.42 13.28
C GLU A 166 36.54 -5.65 13.00
N ALA A 167 36.10 -6.87 13.20
CA ALA A 167 34.66 -7.17 13.25
C ALA A 167 34.12 -6.37 14.43
N GLY A 168 33.49 -5.23 14.15
CA GLY A 168 32.80 -4.46 15.17
C GLY A 168 31.82 -5.39 15.87
N ASN A 169 31.82 -5.36 17.21
CA ASN A 169 30.79 -5.96 18.04
C ASN A 169 29.45 -5.26 17.73
N GLU A 170 28.85 -5.58 16.56
CA GLU A 170 27.46 -5.27 16.32
C GLU A 170 26.66 -6.14 17.29
N LYS A 171 25.92 -5.48 18.20
CA LYS A 171 24.94 -6.13 19.06
C LYS A 171 24.12 -7.06 18.17
N GLU A 172 24.07 -8.34 18.49
CA GLU A 172 23.23 -9.35 17.83
C GLU A 172 21.77 -8.87 17.87
N VAL A 173 21.33 -8.20 16.82
CA VAL A 173 19.92 -7.95 16.60
C VAL A 173 19.32 -9.28 16.15
N GLN A 174 18.48 -9.87 17.00
CA GLN A 174 17.79 -11.12 16.72
C GLN A 174 16.93 -10.95 15.47
N LYS A 175 17.42 -11.45 14.30
CA LYS A 175 16.73 -11.30 13.02
C LYS A 175 15.57 -12.29 12.91
N ILE A 176 14.43 -11.80 12.44
CA ILE A 176 13.22 -12.59 12.21
C ILE A 176 13.44 -13.53 10.99
N LYS A 177 13.30 -14.83 11.20
CA LYS A 177 13.46 -15.86 10.15
C LYS A 177 12.18 -15.93 9.31
N VAL A 178 12.29 -15.75 7.98
CA VAL A 178 11.12 -15.67 7.11
C VAL A 178 11.16 -16.65 5.95
N ALA A 179 9.98 -17.15 5.55
CA ALA A 179 9.75 -17.82 4.28
C ALA A 179 9.13 -16.85 3.28
N ILE A 180 9.55 -16.89 2.02
CA ILE A 180 9.03 -16.02 0.96
C ILE A 180 8.18 -16.85 0.00
N ILE A 181 6.87 -16.54 -0.08
CA ILE A 181 5.97 -17.16 -1.06
C ILE A 181 6.14 -16.45 -2.40
N GLY A 182 6.56 -17.22 -3.39
CA GLY A 182 6.88 -16.75 -4.73
C GLY A 182 8.39 -16.61 -4.97
N ALA A 183 8.98 -17.58 -5.66
CA ALA A 183 10.36 -17.53 -6.15
C ALA A 183 10.44 -16.88 -7.55
N GLY A 184 9.56 -15.92 -7.81
CA GLY A 184 9.55 -15.08 -9.01
C GLY A 184 10.50 -13.88 -8.89
N ARG A 185 10.49 -13.02 -9.90
CA ARG A 185 11.36 -11.82 -9.93
C ARG A 185 11.23 -10.94 -8.68
N VAL A 186 10.01 -10.78 -8.14
CA VAL A 186 9.73 -9.94 -6.97
C VAL A 186 10.27 -10.59 -5.69
N GLY A 187 10.00 -11.89 -5.46
CA GLY A 187 10.50 -12.58 -4.27
C GLY A 187 12.02 -12.72 -4.26
N VAL A 188 12.63 -12.96 -5.43
CA VAL A 188 14.10 -13.02 -5.56
C VAL A 188 14.72 -11.65 -5.27
N SER A 189 14.12 -10.55 -5.77
CA SER A 189 14.57 -9.19 -5.48
C SER A 189 14.46 -8.85 -3.99
N LEU A 190 13.37 -9.26 -3.32
CA LEU A 190 13.22 -9.10 -1.88
C LEU A 190 14.30 -9.87 -1.11
N ALA A 191 14.52 -11.15 -1.45
CA ALA A 191 15.54 -11.95 -0.78
C ALA A 191 16.94 -11.37 -0.96
N GLU A 192 17.26 -10.87 -2.15
CA GLU A 192 18.53 -10.20 -2.42
C GLU A 192 18.69 -8.91 -1.61
N GLU A 193 17.64 -8.12 -1.47
CA GLU A 193 17.61 -6.90 -0.63
C GLU A 193 17.85 -7.25 0.84
N LEU A 194 17.15 -8.25 1.38
CA LEU A 194 17.29 -8.69 2.76
C LEU A 194 18.67 -9.31 3.05
N LEU A 195 19.26 -10.06 2.12
CA LEU A 195 20.59 -10.65 2.27
C LEU A 195 21.72 -9.62 2.18
N ASN A 196 21.54 -8.56 1.39
CA ASN A 196 22.56 -7.53 1.17
C ASN A 196 22.50 -6.39 2.21
N ASN A 197 21.43 -6.30 2.99
CA ASN A 197 21.28 -5.30 4.05
C ASN A 197 21.58 -5.93 5.42
N SER A 198 22.72 -5.55 6.01
CA SER A 198 23.13 -6.02 7.35
C SER A 198 22.16 -5.56 8.45
N GLU A 199 21.50 -4.41 8.26
CA GLU A 199 20.55 -3.83 9.21
C GLU A 199 19.11 -4.38 9.02
N ALA A 200 18.88 -5.24 8.03
CA ALA A 200 17.55 -5.81 7.81
C ALA A 200 17.10 -6.63 9.02
N ALA A 201 15.90 -6.34 9.51
CA ALA A 201 15.28 -7.09 10.61
C ALA A 201 14.90 -8.53 10.23
N TYR A 202 14.88 -8.86 8.94
CA TYR A 202 14.46 -10.15 8.41
C TYR A 202 15.60 -10.90 7.75
N VAL A 203 15.59 -12.27 7.88
CA VAL A 203 16.50 -13.16 7.16
C VAL A 203 15.70 -14.24 6.42
N PRO A 204 15.79 -14.35 5.09
CA PRO A 204 15.08 -15.36 4.32
C PRO A 204 15.71 -16.75 4.52
N ARG A 205 14.88 -17.75 4.84
CA ARG A 205 15.29 -19.13 5.07
C ARG A 205 14.90 -20.07 3.93
N CYS A 206 13.78 -19.82 3.28
CA CYS A 206 13.34 -20.59 2.12
C CYS A 206 12.41 -19.77 1.23
N PHE A 207 12.28 -20.20 -0.02
CA PHE A 207 11.19 -19.83 -0.91
C PHE A 207 10.16 -20.94 -0.94
N ILE A 208 8.90 -20.57 -1.17
CA ILE A 208 7.80 -21.48 -1.44
C ILE A 208 7.24 -21.12 -2.82
N ASP A 209 7.25 -22.05 -3.76
CA ASP A 209 6.76 -21.84 -5.13
C ASP A 209 6.05 -23.10 -5.65
N ILE A 210 5.10 -22.90 -6.57
CA ILE A 210 4.37 -23.98 -7.25
C ILE A 210 5.04 -24.43 -8.55
N ASN A 211 5.99 -23.65 -9.05
CA ASN A 211 6.67 -23.97 -10.31
C ASN A 211 7.67 -25.13 -10.11
N LYS A 212 7.33 -26.27 -10.68
CA LYS A 212 8.12 -27.51 -10.60
C LYS A 212 9.57 -27.35 -11.10
N GLU A 213 9.83 -26.41 -12.00
CA GLU A 213 11.19 -26.15 -12.49
C GLU A 213 12.10 -25.49 -11.44
N LYS A 214 11.51 -24.81 -10.45
CA LYS A 214 12.24 -24.12 -9.39
C LYS A 214 12.31 -24.91 -8.10
N VAL A 215 11.29 -25.72 -7.82
CA VAL A 215 11.20 -26.55 -6.62
C VAL A 215 12.38 -27.53 -6.59
N GLY A 216 13.03 -27.64 -5.42
CA GLY A 216 14.23 -28.47 -5.21
C GLY A 216 15.54 -27.84 -5.65
N ARG A 217 15.53 -26.57 -6.09
CA ARG A 217 16.73 -25.79 -6.43
C ARG A 217 16.97 -24.69 -5.40
N ASP A 218 18.16 -24.12 -5.41
CA ASP A 218 18.54 -23.00 -4.56
C ASP A 218 18.63 -21.70 -5.38
N ILE A 219 18.09 -20.62 -4.81
CA ILE A 219 18.23 -19.26 -5.35
C ILE A 219 19.00 -18.43 -4.32
N HIS A 220 20.16 -17.93 -4.68
CA HIS A 220 21.08 -17.23 -3.77
C HIS A 220 21.46 -18.02 -2.51
N GLY A 221 21.49 -19.37 -2.60
CA GLY A 221 21.74 -20.24 -1.47
C GLY A 221 20.55 -20.45 -0.54
N ILE A 222 19.35 -20.03 -0.96
CA ILE A 222 18.09 -20.21 -0.25
C ILE A 222 17.29 -21.30 -0.99
N PRO A 223 16.88 -22.40 -0.32
CA PRO A 223 16.15 -23.49 -0.96
C PRO A 223 14.74 -23.07 -1.39
N VAL A 224 14.27 -23.63 -2.51
CA VAL A 224 12.91 -23.46 -3.01
C VAL A 224 12.11 -24.73 -2.74
N TRP A 225 11.03 -24.63 -1.99
CA TRP A 225 10.17 -25.75 -1.61
C TRP A 225 8.80 -25.66 -2.26
N SER A 226 8.11 -26.81 -2.36
CA SER A 226 6.73 -26.87 -2.83
C SER A 226 5.73 -26.57 -1.71
N GLU A 227 4.51 -26.14 -2.08
CA GLU A 227 3.37 -25.96 -1.18
C GLU A 227 2.75 -27.32 -0.78
N THR A 228 3.45 -28.13 0.00
CA THR A 228 2.96 -29.43 0.49
C THR A 228 2.95 -29.46 2.02
N GLU A 229 2.16 -30.36 2.64
CA GLU A 229 2.16 -30.55 4.10
C GLU A 229 3.56 -30.85 4.67
N ALA A 230 4.40 -31.55 3.91
CA ALA A 230 5.80 -31.78 4.26
C ALA A 230 6.59 -30.48 4.44
N THR A 231 6.14 -29.39 3.82
CA THR A 231 6.74 -28.05 3.94
C THR A 231 6.60 -27.47 5.34
N PHE A 232 5.48 -27.67 6.03
CA PHE A 232 5.30 -27.16 7.41
C PHE A 232 6.29 -27.75 8.38
N LYS A 233 6.55 -29.05 8.30
CA LYS A 233 7.59 -29.71 9.11
C LYS A 233 8.97 -29.06 8.87
N LYS A 234 9.31 -28.83 7.61
CA LYS A 234 10.56 -28.14 7.24
C LYS A 234 10.61 -26.70 7.70
N LEU A 235 9.50 -25.95 7.61
CA LEU A 235 9.42 -24.57 8.11
C LEU A 235 9.70 -24.50 9.61
N GLY A 236 9.19 -25.48 10.39
CA GLY A 236 9.49 -25.61 11.82
C GLY A 236 10.97 -25.97 12.08
N GLU A 237 11.56 -26.88 11.33
CA GLU A 237 12.98 -27.25 11.42
C GLU A 237 13.92 -26.06 11.12
N PHE A 238 13.51 -25.15 10.24
CA PHE A 238 14.24 -23.92 9.90
C PHE A 238 13.87 -22.73 10.76
N GLU A 239 13.04 -22.94 11.80
CA GLU A 239 12.59 -21.93 12.76
C GLU A 239 12.00 -20.70 12.09
N VAL A 240 11.24 -20.88 11.01
CA VAL A 240 10.55 -19.79 10.32
C VAL A 240 9.49 -19.21 11.25
N GLN A 241 9.51 -17.88 11.41
CA GLN A 241 8.62 -17.13 12.31
C GLN A 241 7.52 -16.40 11.54
N GLU A 242 7.85 -15.87 10.37
CA GLU A 242 6.90 -15.11 9.55
C GLU A 242 6.97 -15.54 8.07
N ILE A 243 5.86 -15.34 7.35
CA ILE A 243 5.77 -15.65 5.92
C ILE A 243 5.47 -14.37 5.15
N ILE A 244 6.21 -14.14 4.06
CA ILE A 244 6.07 -12.95 3.23
C ILE A 244 5.53 -13.33 1.86
N PHE A 245 4.38 -12.78 1.49
CA PHE A 245 3.82 -12.93 0.15
C PHE A 245 4.50 -11.96 -0.82
N ALA A 246 5.18 -12.48 -1.83
CA ALA A 246 5.92 -11.72 -2.84
C ALA A 246 5.43 -12.01 -4.27
N ILE A 247 4.10 -12.15 -4.45
CA ILE A 247 3.43 -12.39 -5.74
C ILE A 247 2.43 -11.26 -6.00
N PRO A 248 2.82 -10.21 -6.75
CA PRO A 248 1.97 -9.02 -6.95
C PRO A 248 0.64 -9.29 -7.67
N SER A 249 0.61 -10.26 -8.58
CA SER A 249 -0.53 -10.53 -9.48
C SER A 249 -1.25 -11.85 -9.17
N MET A 250 -1.29 -12.25 -7.89
CA MET A 250 -2.01 -13.46 -7.49
C MET A 250 -3.53 -13.23 -7.54
N ASP A 251 -4.27 -14.22 -8.06
CA ASP A 251 -5.73 -14.21 -8.01
C ASP A 251 -6.25 -14.17 -6.57
N ALA A 252 -7.32 -13.40 -6.32
CA ALA A 252 -7.85 -13.17 -4.97
C ALA A 252 -8.29 -14.47 -4.28
N ALA A 253 -8.91 -15.41 -5.01
CA ALA A 253 -9.33 -16.69 -4.46
C ALA A 253 -8.12 -17.53 -4.03
N LYS A 254 -7.08 -17.58 -4.85
CA LYS A 254 -5.84 -18.30 -4.53
C LYS A 254 -5.07 -17.63 -3.39
N LYS A 255 -5.03 -16.30 -3.35
CA LYS A 255 -4.43 -15.53 -2.25
C LYS A 255 -5.14 -15.84 -0.92
N LYS A 256 -6.48 -15.94 -0.95
CA LYS A 256 -7.30 -16.34 0.21
C LYS A 256 -6.95 -17.75 0.69
N THR A 257 -6.93 -18.73 -0.21
CA THR A 257 -6.63 -20.13 0.13
C THR A 257 -5.25 -20.27 0.77
N LEU A 258 -4.22 -19.64 0.18
CA LEU A 258 -2.86 -19.66 0.73
C LEU A 258 -2.76 -18.90 2.05
N TYR A 259 -3.44 -17.77 2.15
CA TYR A 259 -3.51 -17.00 3.38
C TYR A 259 -4.11 -17.84 4.51
N GLU A 260 -5.28 -18.45 4.29
CA GLU A 260 -5.95 -19.30 5.29
C GLU A 260 -5.09 -20.52 5.65
N TYR A 261 -4.44 -21.14 4.67
CA TYR A 261 -3.58 -22.29 4.87
C TYR A 261 -2.41 -21.98 5.83
N TYR A 262 -1.63 -20.95 5.57
CA TYR A 262 -0.48 -20.58 6.42
C TYR A 262 -0.90 -19.95 7.74
N LYS A 263 -2.02 -19.23 7.76
CA LYS A 263 -2.62 -18.69 8.97
C LYS A 263 -3.02 -19.80 9.95
N ASN A 264 -3.70 -20.84 9.46
CA ASN A 264 -4.12 -21.96 10.31
C ASN A 264 -2.92 -22.74 10.86
N ALA A 265 -1.77 -22.66 10.22
CA ALA A 265 -0.50 -23.20 10.71
C ALA A 265 0.19 -22.30 11.76
N GLY A 266 -0.39 -21.14 12.13
CA GLY A 266 0.09 -20.26 13.19
C GLY A 266 1.16 -19.25 12.77
N TYR A 267 1.44 -19.08 11.48
CA TYR A 267 2.44 -18.12 11.01
C TYR A 267 1.89 -16.70 10.93
N LYS A 268 2.72 -15.71 11.27
CA LYS A 268 2.45 -14.30 10.99
C LYS A 268 2.71 -14.02 9.51
N LEU A 269 1.76 -13.34 8.86
CA LEU A 269 1.78 -13.14 7.41
C LEU A 269 2.00 -11.67 7.06
N LYS A 270 2.84 -11.42 6.05
CA LYS A 270 3.13 -10.08 5.50
C LYS A 270 3.06 -10.07 3.99
N VAL A 271 2.87 -8.89 3.41
CA VAL A 271 2.90 -8.66 1.96
C VAL A 271 4.09 -7.77 1.62
N TYR A 272 4.78 -8.11 0.55
CA TYR A 272 5.81 -7.26 -0.02
C TYR A 272 5.24 -6.45 -1.19
N ASP A 273 5.06 -5.15 -0.96
CA ASP A 273 4.63 -4.23 -1.99
C ASP A 273 5.81 -3.87 -2.90
N TYR A 274 5.73 -4.35 -4.13
CA TYR A 274 6.68 -4.03 -5.18
C TYR A 274 6.03 -3.02 -6.14
N PRO A 275 6.57 -1.79 -6.27
CA PRO A 275 5.99 -0.80 -7.17
C PRO A 275 6.02 -1.33 -8.61
N THR A 276 4.84 -1.41 -9.23
CA THR A 276 4.73 -1.68 -10.66
C THR A 276 5.33 -0.52 -11.46
N MET A 277 5.87 -0.78 -12.65
CA MET A 277 6.60 0.19 -13.49
C MET A 277 5.89 1.53 -13.75
N TYR A 278 4.60 1.64 -13.43
CA TYR A 278 3.76 2.82 -13.70
C TYR A 278 3.54 3.75 -12.51
N ALA A 279 3.97 3.36 -11.31
CA ALA A 279 3.87 4.23 -10.13
C ALA A 279 5.22 4.94 -9.91
N ALA A 280 5.41 6.08 -10.52
CA ALA A 280 6.56 6.94 -10.25
C ALA A 280 6.54 7.37 -8.77
N GLY A 281 7.49 6.87 -7.97
CA GLY A 281 7.68 7.25 -6.57
C GLY A 281 7.24 6.22 -5.50
N GLY A 282 6.72 5.06 -5.87
CA GLY A 282 6.36 4.01 -4.90
C GLY A 282 7.58 3.45 -4.16
N LYS A 283 7.58 3.54 -2.83
CA LYS A 283 8.63 2.94 -1.98
C LYS A 283 8.35 1.45 -1.83
N ARG A 284 9.39 0.62 -1.96
CA ARG A 284 9.34 -0.79 -1.60
C ARG A 284 9.26 -0.92 -0.10
N HIS A 285 8.26 -1.57 0.45
CA HIS A 285 8.17 -1.82 1.87
C HIS A 285 7.42 -3.11 2.18
N LEU A 286 7.77 -3.69 3.31
CA LEU A 286 7.03 -4.78 3.92
C LEU A 286 5.91 -4.17 4.77
N ARG A 287 4.70 -4.62 4.54
CA ARG A 287 3.54 -4.24 5.36
C ARG A 287 2.76 -5.45 5.82
N GLU A 288 1.97 -5.25 6.84
CA GLU A 288 0.96 -6.23 7.22
C GLU A 288 -0.15 -6.29 6.17
N PHE A 289 -0.91 -7.37 6.18
CA PHE A 289 -2.12 -7.45 5.37
C PHE A 289 -3.07 -6.34 5.79
N ASP A 290 -3.53 -5.53 4.84
CA ASP A 290 -4.63 -4.63 5.09
C ASP A 290 -5.92 -5.43 5.28
N ILE A 291 -6.77 -4.94 6.18
CA ILE A 291 -8.05 -5.60 6.48
C ILE A 291 -8.92 -5.68 5.23
N GLU A 292 -8.79 -4.72 4.33
CA GLU A 292 -9.45 -4.72 3.02
C GLU A 292 -9.05 -5.92 2.16
N GLU A 293 -7.77 -6.32 2.22
CA GLU A 293 -7.28 -7.52 1.53
C GLU A 293 -7.86 -8.82 2.11
N LEU A 294 -8.30 -8.81 3.38
CA LEU A 294 -8.91 -9.98 4.03
C LEU A 294 -10.32 -10.28 3.55
N LEU A 295 -11.00 -9.33 2.95
CA LEU A 295 -12.28 -9.60 2.28
C LEU A 295 -12.09 -10.35 0.97
N PHE A 296 -10.84 -10.45 0.48
CA PHE A 296 -10.46 -11.11 -0.78
C PHE A 296 -11.35 -10.70 -1.96
N ARG A 297 -11.92 -9.50 -1.90
CA ARG A 297 -12.65 -8.90 -3.02
C ARG A 297 -11.65 -8.35 -4.03
N LYS A 298 -11.93 -8.58 -5.30
CA LYS A 298 -11.20 -7.88 -6.37
C LYS A 298 -11.52 -6.39 -6.23
N PRO A 299 -10.52 -5.51 -6.17
CA PRO A 299 -10.78 -4.09 -6.28
C PRO A 299 -11.58 -3.86 -7.58
N LEU A 300 -12.78 -3.33 -7.47
CA LEU A 300 -13.55 -2.93 -8.63
C LEU A 300 -12.83 -1.73 -9.27
N VAL A 301 -12.13 -1.98 -10.36
CA VAL A 301 -11.64 -0.92 -11.22
C VAL A 301 -12.71 -0.72 -12.29
N VAL A 302 -13.75 0.00 -11.95
CA VAL A 302 -14.76 0.43 -12.93
C VAL A 302 -14.38 1.83 -13.38
N SER A 303 -13.41 1.94 -14.29
CA SER A 303 -13.28 3.18 -15.07
C SER A 303 -14.37 3.16 -16.14
N ASP A 304 -15.53 3.70 -15.82
CA ASP A 304 -16.60 3.92 -16.78
C ASP A 304 -16.38 5.28 -17.45
N GLU A 305 -16.12 5.25 -18.76
CA GLU A 305 -15.96 6.47 -19.58
C GLU A 305 -17.20 7.38 -19.50
N ARG A 306 -18.39 6.81 -19.37
CA ARG A 306 -19.66 7.54 -19.22
C ARG A 306 -19.69 8.33 -17.92
N THR A 307 -19.25 7.72 -16.80
CA THR A 307 -19.16 8.40 -15.50
C THR A 307 -18.11 9.52 -15.54
N ASN A 308 -16.96 9.26 -16.13
CA ASN A 308 -15.91 10.28 -16.27
C ASN A 308 -16.39 11.48 -17.11
N ALA A 309 -17.05 11.22 -18.23
CA ALA A 309 -17.62 12.25 -19.09
C ALA A 309 -18.70 13.09 -18.40
N TYR A 310 -19.48 12.47 -17.51
CA TYR A 310 -20.56 13.15 -16.78
C TYR A 310 -20.04 14.20 -15.82
N TYR A 311 -18.96 13.93 -15.07
CA TYR A 311 -18.39 14.87 -14.09
C TYR A 311 -17.38 15.85 -14.68
N LYS A 312 -16.91 15.58 -15.91
CA LYS A 312 -15.96 16.46 -16.59
C LYS A 312 -16.55 17.88 -16.74
N ASP A 313 -15.72 18.88 -16.49
CA ASP A 313 -16.03 20.31 -16.60
C ASP A 313 -17.21 20.79 -15.71
N LYS A 314 -17.64 20.00 -14.71
CA LYS A 314 -18.71 20.34 -13.76
C LYS A 314 -18.18 21.01 -12.49
N VAL A 315 -18.99 21.88 -11.92
CA VAL A 315 -18.79 22.43 -10.57
C VAL A 315 -19.50 21.51 -9.58
N VAL A 316 -18.73 20.79 -8.75
CA VAL A 316 -19.24 19.76 -7.83
C VAL A 316 -19.06 20.19 -6.38
N LEU A 317 -20.16 20.23 -5.61
CA LEU A 317 -20.17 20.46 -4.17
C LEU A 317 -20.31 19.13 -3.43
N ILE A 318 -19.37 18.82 -2.53
CA ILE A 318 -19.40 17.63 -1.68
C ILE A 318 -19.57 18.09 -0.23
N THR A 319 -20.72 17.77 0.38
CA THR A 319 -20.92 18.01 1.82
C THR A 319 -20.43 16.81 2.63
N GLY A 320 -19.84 17.07 3.81
CA GLY A 320 -19.15 16.01 4.55
C GLY A 320 -17.87 15.54 3.86
N GLY A 321 -17.24 16.44 3.08
CA GLY A 321 -16.10 16.11 2.22
C GLY A 321 -14.80 15.80 2.96
N GLY A 322 -14.68 16.14 4.26
CA GLY A 322 -13.60 15.74 5.15
C GLY A 322 -13.83 14.37 5.80
N GLY A 323 -15.02 13.78 5.66
CA GLY A 323 -15.34 12.44 6.17
C GLY A 323 -14.77 11.31 5.30
N SER A 324 -14.90 10.06 5.78
CA SER A 324 -14.31 8.88 5.10
C SER A 324 -14.83 8.68 3.67
N ILE A 325 -16.14 8.81 3.44
CA ILE A 325 -16.74 8.69 2.09
C ILE A 325 -16.51 9.96 1.28
N GLY A 326 -16.78 11.13 1.88
CA GLY A 326 -16.65 12.42 1.20
C GLY A 326 -15.22 12.68 0.70
N SER A 327 -14.20 12.36 1.48
CA SER A 327 -12.80 12.50 1.07
C SER A 327 -12.44 11.62 -0.12
N GLU A 328 -12.94 10.39 -0.14
CA GLU A 328 -12.71 9.48 -1.26
C GLU A 328 -13.48 9.90 -2.52
N LEU A 329 -14.71 10.41 -2.37
CA LEU A 329 -15.43 11.04 -3.48
C LEU A 329 -14.62 12.18 -4.10
N CYS A 330 -14.01 13.03 -3.26
CA CYS A 330 -13.14 14.12 -3.74
C CYS A 330 -11.92 13.59 -4.51
N ARG A 331 -11.25 12.52 -4.00
CA ARG A 331 -10.10 11.87 -4.66
C ARG A 331 -10.47 11.31 -6.04
N GLN A 332 -11.61 10.64 -6.13
CA GLN A 332 -12.06 10.04 -7.38
C GLN A 332 -12.51 11.09 -8.39
N LEU A 333 -13.28 12.09 -7.96
CA LEU A 333 -13.69 13.20 -8.80
C LEU A 333 -12.49 13.99 -9.35
N ALA A 334 -11.44 14.19 -8.56
CA ALA A 334 -10.23 14.86 -9.03
C ALA A 334 -9.58 14.20 -10.25
N LYS A 335 -9.79 12.88 -10.43
CA LYS A 335 -9.31 12.12 -11.60
C LYS A 335 -10.19 12.32 -12.85
N MET A 336 -11.44 12.81 -12.68
CA MET A 336 -12.44 12.98 -13.73
C MET A 336 -12.41 14.37 -14.38
N ASN A 337 -11.43 15.20 -14.04
CA ASN A 337 -11.23 16.56 -14.55
C ASN A 337 -12.48 17.47 -14.39
N PRO A 338 -13.03 17.64 -13.19
CA PRO A 338 -14.12 18.58 -12.95
C PRO A 338 -13.62 20.01 -13.14
N LYS A 339 -14.53 20.94 -13.44
CA LYS A 339 -14.22 22.37 -13.50
C LYS A 339 -13.80 22.90 -12.13
N LYS A 340 -14.48 22.45 -11.05
CA LYS A 340 -14.21 22.85 -9.67
C LYS A 340 -14.76 21.81 -8.71
N ILE A 341 -14.04 21.55 -7.62
CA ILE A 341 -14.52 20.79 -6.47
C ILE A 341 -14.62 21.73 -5.28
N ILE A 342 -15.79 21.74 -4.63
CA ILE A 342 -16.02 22.47 -3.37
C ILE A 342 -16.24 21.43 -2.28
N ILE A 343 -15.34 21.40 -1.30
CA ILE A 343 -15.47 20.60 -0.08
C ILE A 343 -16.17 21.45 0.97
N LEU A 344 -17.34 21.01 1.43
CA LEU A 344 -18.06 21.63 2.53
C LEU A 344 -18.08 20.66 3.71
N ASP A 345 -17.55 21.09 4.83
CA ASP A 345 -17.54 20.28 6.05
C ASP A 345 -17.61 21.18 7.30
N ILE A 346 -18.11 20.65 8.40
CA ILE A 346 -18.04 21.29 9.72
C ILE A 346 -16.69 21.04 10.40
N TYR A 347 -16.04 19.92 10.06
CA TYR A 347 -14.77 19.48 10.63
C TYR A 347 -13.60 19.98 9.79
N GLU A 348 -12.98 21.09 10.23
CA GLU A 348 -11.92 21.77 9.48
C GLU A 348 -10.69 20.89 9.22
N ASN A 349 -10.25 20.09 10.22
CA ASN A 349 -9.04 19.28 10.05
C ASN A 349 -9.17 18.24 8.93
N GLY A 350 -10.32 17.53 8.88
CA GLY A 350 -10.57 16.57 7.81
C GLY A 350 -10.61 17.22 6.43
N ALA A 351 -11.26 18.40 6.32
CA ALA A 351 -11.30 19.15 5.08
C ALA A 351 -9.90 19.66 4.65
N TYR A 352 -9.10 20.12 5.63
CA TYR A 352 -7.73 20.58 5.40
C TYR A 352 -6.82 19.43 4.92
N ASP A 353 -6.88 18.26 5.55
CA ASP A 353 -6.06 17.11 5.17
C ASP A 353 -6.32 16.68 3.72
N VAL A 354 -7.60 16.61 3.32
CA VAL A 354 -7.99 16.31 1.93
C VAL A 354 -7.50 17.40 0.97
N GLN A 355 -7.59 18.66 1.38
CA GLN A 355 -7.08 19.79 0.58
C GLN A 355 -5.57 19.66 0.33
N GLN A 356 -4.78 19.39 1.38
CA GLN A 356 -3.32 19.26 1.24
C GLN A 356 -2.96 18.07 0.35
N GLU A 357 -3.61 16.94 0.55
CA GLU A 357 -3.40 15.75 -0.28
C GLU A 357 -3.64 16.04 -1.77
N LEU A 358 -4.81 16.62 -2.10
CA LEU A 358 -5.19 16.92 -3.48
C LEU A 358 -4.32 18.04 -4.09
N LYS A 359 -3.93 19.05 -3.31
CA LYS A 359 -2.99 20.09 -3.77
C LYS A 359 -1.60 19.52 -4.08
N ILE A 360 -1.10 18.59 -3.27
CA ILE A 360 0.18 17.91 -3.52
C ILE A 360 0.10 17.06 -4.80
N ALA A 361 -1.03 16.36 -5.00
CA ALA A 361 -1.19 15.46 -6.14
C ALA A 361 -1.42 16.19 -7.47
N TYR A 362 -2.21 17.26 -7.47
CA TYR A 362 -2.69 17.93 -8.70
C TYR A 362 -2.17 19.36 -8.88
N GLY A 363 -1.65 19.99 -7.82
CA GLY A 363 -1.17 21.38 -7.87
C GLY A 363 -2.27 22.34 -8.35
N ASN A 364 -1.91 23.22 -9.27
CA ASN A 364 -2.83 24.21 -9.85
C ASN A 364 -3.74 23.65 -10.96
N LYS A 365 -3.66 22.35 -11.27
CA LYS A 365 -4.51 21.72 -12.30
C LYS A 365 -5.93 21.46 -11.80
N LEU A 366 -6.14 21.42 -10.48
CA LEU A 366 -7.43 21.20 -9.85
C LEU A 366 -7.86 22.48 -9.13
N ASP A 367 -8.99 23.07 -9.54
CA ASP A 367 -9.63 24.17 -8.79
C ASP A 367 -10.41 23.57 -7.61
N LEU A 368 -9.78 23.60 -6.43
CA LEU A 368 -10.28 23.02 -5.19
C LEU A 368 -10.54 24.13 -4.17
N GLN A 369 -11.77 24.20 -3.67
CA GLN A 369 -12.21 25.17 -2.68
C GLN A 369 -12.70 24.46 -1.41
N ILE A 370 -12.50 25.09 -0.26
CA ILE A 370 -12.96 24.58 1.04
C ILE A 370 -13.89 25.62 1.66
N GLU A 371 -15.05 25.17 2.12
CA GLU A 371 -16.01 25.96 2.90
C GLU A 371 -16.31 25.25 4.21
N ILE A 372 -15.99 25.91 5.33
CA ILE A 372 -16.28 25.38 6.68
C ILE A 372 -17.65 25.86 7.08
N CYS A 373 -18.63 24.97 6.98
CA CYS A 373 -20.03 25.28 7.20
C CYS A 373 -20.84 24.03 7.56
N SER A 374 -21.82 24.18 8.45
CA SER A 374 -22.84 23.16 8.71
C SER A 374 -23.95 23.22 7.65
N ILE A 375 -24.42 22.05 7.22
CA ILE A 375 -25.59 21.93 6.33
C ILE A 375 -26.91 22.42 7.00
N THR A 376 -26.91 22.57 8.32
CA THR A 376 -28.05 23.11 9.06
C THR A 376 -28.12 24.64 8.98
N HIS A 377 -27.03 25.31 8.65
CA HIS A 377 -26.92 26.76 8.64
C HIS A 377 -27.31 27.37 7.28
N ARG A 378 -28.59 27.49 7.03
CA ARG A 378 -29.19 27.93 5.76
C ARG A 378 -28.49 29.15 5.12
N LYS A 379 -28.35 30.27 5.87
CA LYS A 379 -27.71 31.51 5.36
C LYS A 379 -26.25 31.31 4.94
N ALA A 380 -25.51 30.43 5.58
CA ALA A 380 -24.13 30.14 5.18
C ALA A 380 -24.10 29.28 3.91
N LEU A 381 -25.01 28.32 3.78
CA LEU A 381 -25.16 27.52 2.55
C LEU A 381 -25.57 28.40 1.36
N GLU A 382 -26.52 29.35 1.54
CA GLU A 382 -26.92 30.30 0.50
C GLU A 382 -25.71 31.04 -0.08
N ARG A 383 -24.82 31.56 0.75
CA ARG A 383 -23.58 32.21 0.30
C ARG A 383 -22.67 31.27 -0.52
N VAL A 384 -22.62 29.96 -0.16
CA VAL A 384 -21.85 29.00 -0.91
C VAL A 384 -22.49 28.76 -2.28
N PHE A 385 -23.79 28.58 -2.35
CA PHE A 385 -24.52 28.40 -3.60
C PHE A 385 -24.43 29.64 -4.50
N GLU A 386 -24.60 30.83 -3.93
CA GLU A 386 -24.46 32.11 -4.63
C GLU A 386 -23.04 32.32 -5.19
N LYS A 387 -22.02 31.97 -4.41
CA LYS A 387 -20.62 32.17 -4.80
C LYS A 387 -20.16 31.23 -5.90
N TYR A 388 -20.57 29.93 -5.83
CA TYR A 388 -20.01 28.90 -6.67
C TYR A 388 -20.94 28.33 -7.74
N HIS A 389 -22.26 28.55 -7.60
CA HIS A 389 -23.29 27.96 -8.48
C HIS A 389 -23.04 26.48 -8.77
N PRO A 390 -23.03 25.60 -7.75
CA PRO A 390 -22.71 24.20 -7.94
C PRO A 390 -23.75 23.53 -8.84
N GLN A 391 -23.28 22.80 -9.85
CA GLN A 391 -24.14 22.06 -10.77
C GLN A 391 -24.53 20.70 -10.21
N ILE A 392 -23.61 20.05 -9.50
CA ILE A 392 -23.80 18.72 -8.91
C ILE A 392 -23.52 18.83 -7.40
N ILE A 393 -24.46 18.37 -6.60
CA ILE A 393 -24.32 18.31 -5.15
C ILE A 393 -24.33 16.85 -4.71
N ILE A 394 -23.30 16.46 -3.94
CA ILE A 394 -23.20 15.13 -3.33
C ILE A 394 -23.24 15.29 -1.82
N ASN A 395 -24.37 14.89 -1.22
CA ASN A 395 -24.57 14.98 0.22
C ASN A 395 -24.06 13.72 0.93
N ALA A 396 -22.83 13.78 1.47
CA ALA A 396 -22.28 12.76 2.34
C ALA A 396 -22.21 13.22 3.82
N ALA A 397 -22.70 14.41 4.14
CA ALA A 397 -22.77 14.90 5.51
C ALA A 397 -23.91 14.23 6.27
N ALA A 398 -23.62 13.59 7.40
CA ALA A 398 -24.60 13.00 8.29
C ALA A 398 -24.00 12.64 9.66
N HIS A 399 -24.81 12.69 10.70
CA HIS A 399 -24.54 12.00 11.95
C HIS A 399 -24.88 10.52 11.78
N LYS A 400 -23.88 9.63 11.94
CA LYS A 400 -23.99 8.19 11.56
C LYS A 400 -23.89 7.20 12.72
N HIS A 401 -23.47 7.64 13.92
CA HIS A 401 -23.25 6.75 15.05
C HIS A 401 -24.55 6.43 15.76
N VAL A 402 -25.06 5.20 15.53
CA VAL A 402 -26.35 4.74 16.07
C VAL A 402 -26.44 4.96 17.60
N PRO A 403 -25.50 4.46 18.45
CA PRO A 403 -25.64 4.63 19.89
C PRO A 403 -25.65 6.08 20.37
N LEU A 404 -24.94 6.98 19.65
CA LEU A 404 -24.92 8.40 20.01
C LEU A 404 -26.24 9.07 19.65
N MET A 405 -26.81 8.73 18.49
CA MET A 405 -28.04 9.35 18.01
C MET A 405 -29.28 8.90 18.79
N GLU A 406 -29.24 7.71 19.41
CA GLU A 406 -30.30 7.25 20.33
C GLU A 406 -30.47 8.18 21.54
N HIS A 407 -29.41 8.89 21.95
CA HIS A 407 -29.40 9.84 23.07
C HIS A 407 -29.33 11.31 22.60
N ASN A 408 -29.41 11.58 21.29
CA ASN A 408 -29.34 12.91 20.71
C ASN A 408 -30.27 12.97 19.48
N CYS A 409 -31.53 12.64 19.68
CA CYS A 409 -32.51 12.53 18.61
C CYS A 409 -32.77 13.89 17.92
N VAL A 410 -32.91 14.94 18.72
CA VAL A 410 -33.08 16.32 18.23
C VAL A 410 -31.95 16.70 17.30
N GLU A 411 -30.69 16.48 17.70
CA GLU A 411 -29.52 16.80 16.88
C GLU A 411 -29.45 15.94 15.60
N ALA A 412 -29.80 14.65 15.71
CA ALA A 412 -29.88 13.76 14.55
C ALA A 412 -30.87 14.26 13.50
N ILE A 413 -32.06 14.74 13.92
CA ILE A 413 -33.07 15.31 13.04
C ILE A 413 -32.58 16.62 12.45
N TYR A 414 -32.04 17.54 13.28
CA TYR A 414 -31.50 18.80 12.78
C TYR A 414 -30.46 18.62 11.70
N ASN A 415 -29.44 17.80 11.98
CA ASN A 415 -28.35 17.63 11.04
C ASN A 415 -28.78 16.83 9.79
N ASN A 416 -29.39 15.66 9.99
CA ASN A 416 -29.67 14.78 8.87
C ASN A 416 -30.89 15.26 8.06
N VAL A 417 -32.02 15.50 8.74
CA VAL A 417 -33.29 15.81 8.04
C VAL A 417 -33.33 17.25 7.57
N PHE A 418 -33.18 18.22 8.49
CA PHE A 418 -33.27 19.64 8.10
C PHE A 418 -32.05 20.10 7.30
N GLY A 419 -30.87 19.53 7.55
CA GLY A 419 -29.70 19.75 6.70
C GLY A 419 -29.93 19.27 5.26
N THR A 420 -30.53 18.09 5.07
CA THR A 420 -30.89 17.60 3.72
C THR A 420 -31.98 18.44 3.08
N GLN A 421 -32.98 18.85 3.84
CA GLN A 421 -34.03 19.80 3.38
C GLN A 421 -33.41 21.09 2.84
N ASN A 422 -32.52 21.72 3.60
CA ASN A 422 -31.85 22.97 3.19
C ASN A 422 -31.12 22.79 1.85
N LEU A 423 -30.39 21.68 1.68
CA LEU A 423 -29.66 21.42 0.44
C LEU A 423 -30.60 21.19 -0.75
N VAL A 424 -31.68 20.45 -0.56
CA VAL A 424 -32.70 20.19 -1.61
C VAL A 424 -33.34 21.49 -2.05
N GLU A 425 -33.78 22.32 -1.12
CA GLU A 425 -34.39 23.62 -1.42
C GLU A 425 -33.43 24.57 -2.15
N LEU A 426 -32.16 24.64 -1.71
CA LEU A 426 -31.14 25.46 -2.38
C LEU A 426 -30.80 24.93 -3.79
N CYS A 427 -30.81 23.62 -4.00
CA CYS A 427 -30.68 23.09 -5.35
C CYS A 427 -31.75 23.58 -6.31
N GLU A 428 -33.00 23.67 -5.85
CA GLU A 428 -34.11 24.22 -6.64
C GLU A 428 -33.99 25.73 -6.86
N GLU A 429 -33.69 26.50 -5.80
CA GLU A 429 -33.56 27.95 -5.83
C GLU A 429 -32.43 28.40 -6.77
N TYR A 430 -31.27 27.72 -6.74
CA TYR A 430 -30.10 28.07 -7.55
C TYR A 430 -29.96 27.28 -8.85
N GLY A 431 -30.93 26.41 -9.17
CA GLY A 431 -31.00 25.71 -10.44
C GLY A 431 -29.84 24.69 -10.64
N ALA A 432 -29.54 23.91 -9.63
CA ALA A 432 -28.59 22.83 -9.75
C ALA A 432 -29.08 21.80 -10.79
N GLU A 433 -28.16 21.06 -11.41
CA GLU A 433 -28.49 20.01 -12.36
C GLU A 433 -28.86 18.70 -11.64
N ARG A 434 -28.13 18.38 -10.56
CA ARG A 434 -28.29 17.12 -9.83
C ARG A 434 -27.96 17.22 -8.36
N PHE A 435 -28.77 16.52 -7.58
CA PHE A 435 -28.53 16.24 -6.17
C PHE A 435 -28.44 14.73 -5.93
N MET A 436 -27.40 14.30 -5.25
CA MET A 436 -27.18 12.92 -4.86
C MET A 436 -27.02 12.80 -3.37
N MET A 437 -27.69 11.85 -2.74
CA MET A 437 -27.56 11.61 -1.30
C MET A 437 -26.93 10.25 -1.03
N VAL A 438 -25.90 10.25 -0.20
CA VAL A 438 -25.37 9.01 0.40
C VAL A 438 -26.34 8.53 1.48
N SER A 439 -26.87 7.31 1.34
CA SER A 439 -27.75 6.66 2.31
C SER A 439 -27.15 5.38 2.86
N THR A 440 -27.93 4.60 3.60
CA THR A 440 -27.45 3.44 4.36
C THR A 440 -28.51 2.32 4.36
N ASP A 441 -28.04 1.07 4.51
CA ASP A 441 -28.85 -0.12 4.79
C ASP A 441 -29.77 0.06 6.02
N LYS A 442 -29.36 0.87 6.98
CA LYS A 442 -30.12 1.14 8.22
C LYS A 442 -31.37 2.00 8.00
N ALA A 443 -31.54 2.58 6.81
CA ALA A 443 -32.77 3.27 6.40
C ALA A 443 -33.88 2.29 5.97
N VAL A 444 -33.51 1.00 5.72
CA VAL A 444 -34.46 -0.07 5.44
C VAL A 444 -35.03 -0.59 6.74
N ASN A 445 -36.35 -0.49 6.93
CA ASN A 445 -37.03 -0.87 8.17
C ASN A 445 -36.22 -0.44 9.42
N PRO A 446 -36.05 0.89 9.64
CA PRO A 446 -35.14 1.38 10.67
C PRO A 446 -35.58 0.94 12.07
N THR A 447 -34.59 0.57 12.91
CA THR A 447 -34.80 0.24 14.33
C THR A 447 -34.13 1.24 15.26
N ASN A 448 -33.59 2.31 14.68
CA ASN A 448 -32.85 3.32 15.41
C ASN A 448 -33.06 4.72 14.80
N VAL A 449 -32.80 5.73 15.63
CA VAL A 449 -32.98 7.13 15.28
C VAL A 449 -32.19 7.52 14.02
N MET A 450 -30.92 7.11 13.94
CA MET A 450 -30.07 7.42 12.79
C MET A 450 -30.65 6.85 11.49
N GLY A 451 -31.05 5.58 11.47
CA GLY A 451 -31.70 4.95 10.31
C GLY A 451 -33.01 5.62 9.93
N ALA A 452 -33.84 5.96 10.91
CA ALA A 452 -35.12 6.67 10.70
C ALA A 452 -34.90 8.07 10.13
N THR A 453 -33.90 8.84 10.61
CA THR A 453 -33.56 10.14 10.01
C THR A 453 -33.09 10.01 8.58
N LYS A 454 -32.28 8.97 8.24
CA LYS A 454 -31.86 8.72 6.86
C LYS A 454 -33.04 8.31 5.96
N ARG A 455 -33.98 7.50 6.48
CA ARG A 455 -35.21 7.18 5.74
C ARG A 455 -36.03 8.43 5.46
N MET A 456 -36.18 9.33 6.43
CA MET A 456 -36.86 10.62 6.20
C MET A 456 -36.14 11.46 5.14
N CYS A 457 -34.80 11.47 5.11
CA CYS A 457 -34.04 12.13 4.06
C CYS A 457 -34.31 11.53 2.66
N GLU A 458 -34.41 10.20 2.55
CA GLU A 458 -34.79 9.53 1.29
C GLU A 458 -36.17 9.97 0.82
N MET A 459 -37.13 10.04 1.72
CA MET A 459 -38.49 10.51 1.40
C MET A 459 -38.49 11.97 0.91
N ILE A 460 -37.67 12.85 1.49
CA ILE A 460 -37.48 14.25 1.03
C ILE A 460 -36.92 14.26 -0.39
N VAL A 461 -35.86 13.50 -0.65
CA VAL A 461 -35.18 13.42 -1.95
C VAL A 461 -36.10 12.88 -3.03
N GLN A 462 -36.82 11.80 -2.73
CA GLN A 462 -37.80 11.20 -3.65
C GLN A 462 -38.97 12.16 -3.92
N SER A 463 -39.51 12.84 -2.91
CA SER A 463 -40.57 13.83 -3.10
C SER A 463 -40.10 15.00 -3.97
N ALA A 464 -38.89 15.48 -3.78
CA ALA A 464 -38.33 16.56 -4.59
C ALA A 464 -38.22 16.20 -6.06
N SER A 465 -38.01 14.93 -6.39
CA SER A 465 -37.93 14.45 -7.78
C SER A 465 -39.22 14.59 -8.57
N THR A 466 -40.36 14.71 -7.89
CA THR A 466 -41.67 14.88 -8.54
C THR A 466 -41.92 16.30 -9.03
N HIS A 467 -41.04 17.25 -8.69
CA HIS A 467 -41.19 18.66 -8.96
C HIS A 467 -39.87 19.27 -9.48
N GLY A 468 -39.95 20.32 -10.26
CA GLY A 468 -38.76 21.08 -10.64
C GLY A 468 -37.92 20.48 -11.78
N LYS A 469 -36.72 21.08 -11.97
CA LYS A 469 -35.78 20.69 -13.04
C LYS A 469 -34.57 19.91 -12.54
N VAL A 470 -34.35 19.93 -11.23
CA VAL A 470 -33.20 19.25 -10.59
C VAL A 470 -33.48 17.75 -10.58
N ARG A 471 -32.46 16.96 -10.87
CA ARG A 471 -32.54 15.49 -10.80
C ARG A 471 -32.04 15.01 -9.45
N TYR A 472 -32.85 14.25 -8.77
CA TYR A 472 -32.57 13.75 -7.43
C TYR A 472 -32.32 12.24 -7.42
N SER A 473 -31.39 11.78 -6.58
CA SER A 473 -31.18 10.36 -6.33
C SER A 473 -30.57 10.13 -4.95
N ALA A 474 -30.75 8.92 -4.42
CA ALA A 474 -30.07 8.46 -3.22
C ALA A 474 -29.42 7.10 -3.47
N THR A 475 -28.34 6.78 -2.75
CA THR A 475 -27.64 5.52 -2.88
C THR A 475 -27.42 4.89 -1.51
N ARG A 476 -28.02 3.70 -1.29
CA ARG A 476 -27.89 2.88 -0.10
C ARG A 476 -26.74 1.90 -0.23
N PHE A 477 -25.97 1.77 0.83
CA PHE A 477 -25.00 0.70 1.01
C PHE A 477 -24.80 0.39 2.49
N GLY A 478 -24.21 -0.77 2.79
CA GLY A 478 -23.94 -1.22 4.16
C GLY A 478 -22.69 -0.61 4.76
N ASN A 479 -21.97 -1.38 5.59
CA ASN A 479 -20.80 -0.86 6.26
C ASN A 479 -19.61 -0.71 5.29
N VAL A 480 -18.81 0.32 5.50
CA VAL A 480 -17.54 0.50 4.78
C VAL A 480 -16.36 0.24 5.70
N LEU A 481 -15.36 -0.48 5.19
CA LEU A 481 -14.18 -0.88 5.94
C LEU A 481 -13.31 0.32 6.30
N GLY A 482 -12.79 0.30 7.53
CA GLY A 482 -11.80 1.30 7.96
C GLY A 482 -12.34 2.72 8.13
N SER A 483 -13.67 2.95 7.99
CA SER A 483 -14.25 4.28 8.22
C SER A 483 -14.06 4.73 9.67
N ALA A 484 -13.90 6.04 9.86
CA ALA A 484 -13.71 6.64 11.18
C ALA A 484 -14.84 6.22 12.15
N GLY A 485 -14.47 5.78 13.36
CA GLY A 485 -15.39 5.31 14.39
C GLY A 485 -16.07 3.96 14.13
N SER A 486 -15.70 3.22 13.08
CA SER A 486 -16.22 1.86 12.82
C SER A 486 -15.55 0.80 13.68
N VAL A 487 -16.05 -0.45 13.58
CA VAL A 487 -15.61 -1.61 14.37
C VAL A 487 -14.11 -1.92 14.19
N ILE A 488 -13.58 -1.76 12.98
CA ILE A 488 -12.19 -2.09 12.65
C ILE A 488 -11.18 -1.18 13.38
N PRO A 489 -11.26 0.16 13.31
CA PRO A 489 -10.43 1.03 14.12
C PRO A 489 -10.58 0.79 15.64
N LEU A 490 -11.77 0.40 16.11
CA LEU A 490 -11.98 0.04 17.50
C LEU A 490 -11.17 -1.21 17.86
N PHE A 491 -11.31 -2.29 17.11
CA PHE A 491 -10.58 -3.55 17.34
C PHE A 491 -9.07 -3.34 17.24
N LYS A 492 -8.57 -2.56 16.27
CA LYS A 492 -7.13 -2.21 16.18
C LYS A 492 -6.63 -1.57 17.49
N ARG A 493 -7.37 -0.61 18.04
CA ARG A 493 -6.98 0.05 19.30
C ARG A 493 -7.03 -0.91 20.49
N GLN A 494 -8.07 -1.74 20.60
CA GLN A 494 -8.18 -2.73 21.67
C GLN A 494 -7.05 -3.75 21.63
N ILE A 495 -6.72 -4.26 20.45
CA ILE A 495 -5.59 -5.18 20.23
C ILE A 495 -4.26 -4.50 20.57
N ALA A 496 -4.03 -3.28 20.13
CA ALA A 496 -2.81 -2.52 20.41
C ALA A 496 -2.61 -2.27 21.92
N ASN A 497 -3.72 -2.17 22.68
CA ASN A 497 -3.71 -2.00 24.13
C ASN A 497 -3.65 -3.33 24.91
N GLY A 498 -3.50 -4.48 24.24
CA GLY A 498 -3.45 -5.80 24.87
C GLY A 498 -4.81 -6.45 25.13
N GLY A 499 -5.89 -5.91 24.60
CA GLY A 499 -7.25 -6.41 24.74
C GLY A 499 -8.00 -5.89 26.00
N PRO A 500 -9.17 -6.45 26.31
CA PRO A 500 -9.92 -7.40 25.47
C PRO A 500 -10.52 -6.76 24.21
N VAL A 501 -10.83 -7.58 23.20
CA VAL A 501 -11.64 -7.17 22.06
C VAL A 501 -13.11 -7.36 22.40
N THR A 502 -13.94 -6.33 22.18
CA THR A 502 -15.36 -6.37 22.56
C THR A 502 -16.25 -6.54 21.34
N VAL A 503 -17.10 -7.57 21.35
CA VAL A 503 -18.12 -7.86 20.35
C VAL A 503 -19.49 -7.75 21.01
N THR A 504 -20.46 -7.12 20.35
CA THR A 504 -21.79 -6.90 20.96
C THR A 504 -22.62 -8.17 21.03
N ASP A 505 -22.57 -9.03 20.02
CA ASP A 505 -23.15 -10.38 20.01
C ASP A 505 -22.41 -11.24 18.99
N LYS A 506 -22.13 -12.50 19.32
CA LYS A 506 -21.40 -13.45 18.44
C LYS A 506 -22.15 -13.83 17.15
N ARG A 507 -23.46 -13.63 17.11
CA ARG A 507 -24.32 -13.93 15.96
C ARG A 507 -24.32 -12.80 14.93
N ILE A 508 -23.89 -11.60 15.29
CA ILE A 508 -23.94 -10.41 14.44
C ILE A 508 -23.21 -10.64 13.13
N ILE A 509 -23.91 -10.40 12.04
CA ILE A 509 -23.35 -10.32 10.69
C ILE A 509 -23.50 -8.92 10.15
N ARG A 510 -22.54 -8.50 9.32
CA ARG A 510 -22.57 -7.21 8.60
C ARG A 510 -22.03 -7.38 7.20
N TYR A 511 -22.58 -6.59 6.30
CA TYR A 511 -22.06 -6.48 4.96
C TYR A 511 -20.95 -5.43 4.92
N PHE A 512 -19.87 -5.71 4.21
CA PHE A 512 -18.74 -4.79 4.09
C PHE A 512 -18.34 -4.54 2.64
N MET A 513 -18.00 -3.30 2.37
CA MET A 513 -17.43 -2.82 1.12
C MET A 513 -16.22 -1.94 1.42
N THR A 514 -15.27 -1.81 0.49
CA THR A 514 -14.19 -0.84 0.66
C THR A 514 -14.68 0.58 0.42
N ILE A 515 -14.04 1.58 1.04
CA ILE A 515 -14.40 2.98 0.84
C ILE A 515 -14.24 3.39 -0.63
N PRO A 516 -13.14 3.05 -1.34
CA PRO A 516 -13.01 3.35 -2.75
C PRO A 516 -14.09 2.72 -3.63
N GLU A 517 -14.47 1.46 -3.35
CA GLU A 517 -15.53 0.74 -4.07
C GLU A 517 -16.89 1.44 -3.89
N ALA A 518 -17.28 1.71 -2.64
CA ALA A 518 -18.54 2.39 -2.34
C ALA A 518 -18.60 3.78 -3.00
N SER A 519 -17.53 4.56 -2.89
CA SER A 519 -17.47 5.91 -3.46
C SER A 519 -17.56 5.89 -4.99
N GLN A 520 -16.92 4.93 -5.64
CA GLN A 520 -16.98 4.76 -7.09
C GLN A 520 -18.39 4.40 -7.56
N LEU A 521 -19.05 3.47 -6.88
CA LEU A 521 -20.43 3.07 -7.21
C LEU A 521 -21.43 4.22 -6.93
N VAL A 522 -21.20 5.04 -5.91
CA VAL A 522 -21.98 6.26 -5.65
C VAL A 522 -21.83 7.26 -6.81
N LEU A 523 -20.63 7.52 -7.29
CA LEU A 523 -20.41 8.40 -8.44
C LEU A 523 -21.06 7.84 -9.70
N GLN A 524 -20.97 6.54 -9.91
CA GLN A 524 -21.58 5.88 -11.07
C GLN A 524 -23.10 5.91 -10.99
N SER A 525 -23.72 5.57 -9.84
CA SER A 525 -25.18 5.67 -9.67
C SER A 525 -25.66 7.09 -9.92
N GLY A 526 -24.92 8.11 -9.46
CA GLY A 526 -25.22 9.49 -9.78
C GLY A 526 -25.15 9.84 -11.26
N ALA A 527 -24.18 9.31 -11.99
CA ALA A 527 -24.05 9.58 -13.42
C ALA A 527 -25.15 8.92 -14.26
N ILE A 528 -25.62 7.72 -13.87
CA ILE A 528 -26.68 6.99 -14.57
C ILE A 528 -28.11 7.35 -14.13
N ALA A 529 -28.25 8.03 -12.98
CA ALA A 529 -29.55 8.36 -12.43
C ALA A 529 -30.41 9.17 -13.41
N ASN A 530 -31.69 8.85 -13.52
CA ASN A 530 -32.67 9.67 -14.23
C ASN A 530 -33.25 10.73 -13.29
N ASN A 531 -34.19 10.33 -12.44
CA ASN A 531 -34.73 11.23 -11.41
C ASN A 531 -35.59 10.43 -10.40
N GLY A 532 -35.28 10.60 -9.11
CA GLY A 532 -36.02 9.99 -8.02
C GLY A 532 -35.59 8.56 -7.65
N GLU A 533 -34.60 7.98 -8.35
CA GLU A 533 -34.17 6.61 -8.07
C GLU A 533 -33.48 6.52 -6.72
N LEU A 534 -33.80 5.42 -6.05
CA LEU A 534 -33.12 4.95 -4.86
C LEU A 534 -32.25 3.75 -5.24
N PHE A 535 -30.96 3.99 -5.38
CA PHE A 535 -30.00 2.95 -5.72
C PHE A 535 -29.61 2.13 -4.50
N VAL A 536 -29.38 0.84 -4.71
CA VAL A 536 -28.90 -0.10 -3.71
C VAL A 536 -27.66 -0.80 -4.25
N LEU A 537 -26.56 -0.76 -3.50
CA LEU A 537 -25.32 -1.39 -3.92
C LEU A 537 -25.27 -2.86 -3.47
N ASP A 538 -24.74 -3.72 -4.36
CA ASP A 538 -24.46 -5.12 -4.02
C ASP A 538 -23.27 -5.17 -3.04
N MET A 539 -23.56 -5.55 -1.82
CA MET A 539 -22.57 -5.66 -0.75
C MET A 539 -21.85 -7.01 -0.74
N GLY A 540 -22.25 -7.96 -1.60
CA GLY A 540 -21.70 -9.33 -1.64
C GLY A 540 -22.06 -10.15 -0.40
N GLN A 541 -21.12 -11.00 0.06
CA GLN A 541 -21.38 -11.91 1.17
C GLN A 541 -21.28 -11.23 2.53
N PRO A 542 -22.16 -11.58 3.48
CA PRO A 542 -22.10 -11.07 4.84
C PRO A 542 -20.90 -11.65 5.60
N VAL A 543 -20.37 -10.87 6.55
CA VAL A 543 -19.23 -11.24 7.39
C VAL A 543 -19.67 -11.27 8.85
N LYS A 544 -19.36 -12.34 9.57
CA LYS A 544 -19.54 -12.40 11.03
C LYS A 544 -18.53 -11.49 11.72
N ILE A 545 -19.02 -10.66 12.65
CA ILE A 545 -18.15 -9.73 13.39
C ILE A 545 -17.19 -10.50 14.31
N MET A 546 -17.60 -11.66 14.83
CA MET A 546 -16.75 -12.55 15.60
C MET A 546 -15.55 -13.04 14.77
N ASP A 547 -15.80 -13.53 13.55
CA ASP A 547 -14.74 -14.01 12.65
C ASP A 547 -13.78 -12.86 12.28
N LEU A 548 -14.30 -11.64 12.12
CA LEU A 548 -13.50 -10.45 11.88
C LEU A 548 -12.58 -10.15 13.09
N ALA A 549 -13.11 -10.19 14.30
CA ALA A 549 -12.36 -9.97 15.54
C ALA A 549 -11.23 -10.99 15.69
N GLU A 550 -11.55 -12.29 15.57
CA GLU A 550 -10.56 -13.37 15.62
C GLU A 550 -9.47 -13.20 14.55
N ASN A 551 -9.86 -12.83 13.33
CA ASN A 551 -8.93 -12.60 12.23
C ASN A 551 -7.97 -11.46 12.54
N MET A 552 -8.49 -10.37 13.11
CA MET A 552 -7.66 -9.20 13.46
C MET A 552 -6.70 -9.50 14.61
N ILE A 553 -7.13 -10.24 15.64
CA ILE A 553 -6.25 -10.67 16.74
C ILE A 553 -5.12 -11.54 16.19
N ARG A 554 -5.43 -12.54 15.37
CA ARG A 554 -4.43 -13.43 14.78
C ARG A 554 -3.43 -12.68 13.91
N LEU A 555 -3.91 -11.70 13.13
CA LEU A 555 -3.05 -10.86 12.26
C LEU A 555 -2.08 -9.98 13.05
N SER A 556 -2.52 -9.49 14.20
CA SER A 556 -1.68 -8.65 15.05
C SER A 556 -0.47 -9.40 15.63
N GLY A 557 -0.54 -10.74 15.69
CA GLY A 557 0.48 -11.58 16.32
C GLY A 557 0.53 -11.44 17.84
N VAL A 558 -0.39 -10.69 18.45
CA VAL A 558 -0.49 -10.54 19.90
C VAL A 558 -1.20 -11.77 20.47
N GLN A 559 -0.58 -12.44 21.42
CA GLN A 559 -1.16 -13.63 22.08
C GLN A 559 -1.93 -13.25 23.34
N GLY A 560 -2.91 -14.06 23.71
CA GLY A 560 -3.63 -13.93 24.96
C GLY A 560 -4.72 -12.85 24.98
N ILE A 561 -5.15 -12.34 23.81
CA ILE A 561 -6.28 -11.41 23.73
C ILE A 561 -7.58 -12.18 23.77
N GLU A 562 -8.41 -11.88 24.75
CA GLU A 562 -9.76 -12.42 24.88
C GLU A 562 -10.77 -11.60 24.07
N ILE A 563 -11.84 -12.28 23.59
CA ILE A 563 -13.01 -11.63 23.01
C ILE A 563 -14.14 -11.68 24.02
N ILE A 564 -14.66 -10.52 24.38
CA ILE A 564 -15.74 -10.38 25.36
C ILE A 564 -17.03 -9.96 24.65
N GLU A 565 -18.13 -10.66 24.95
CA GLU A 565 -19.47 -10.32 24.48
C GLU A 565 -20.09 -9.29 25.43
N THR A 566 -20.50 -8.12 24.91
CA THR A 566 -20.98 -6.99 25.72
C THR A 566 -22.49 -6.81 25.73
N GLY A 567 -23.21 -7.53 24.90
CA GLY A 567 -24.64 -7.32 24.63
C GLY A 567 -24.90 -6.29 23.54
N LEU A 568 -26.09 -6.35 22.94
CA LEU A 568 -26.53 -5.41 21.91
C LEU A 568 -26.62 -3.98 22.45
N ARG A 569 -26.19 -3.02 21.66
CA ARG A 569 -26.29 -1.60 21.97
C ARG A 569 -27.71 -1.08 21.64
N PRO A 570 -28.15 0.03 22.27
CA PRO A 570 -29.43 0.65 21.91
C PRO A 570 -29.53 0.89 20.40
N GLY A 571 -30.64 0.47 19.80
CA GLY A 571 -30.92 0.60 18.37
C GLY A 571 -30.20 -0.39 17.44
N GLU A 572 -29.43 -1.36 17.96
CA GLU A 572 -28.66 -2.29 17.14
C GLU A 572 -29.47 -3.53 16.76
N LYS A 573 -29.46 -3.89 15.45
CA LYS A 573 -30.02 -5.12 14.91
C LYS A 573 -29.00 -6.26 14.97
N LEU A 574 -29.49 -7.51 15.16
CA LEU A 574 -28.67 -8.71 14.96
C LEU A 574 -28.23 -8.86 13.48
N TYR A 575 -29.16 -8.66 12.59
CA TYR A 575 -28.94 -8.77 11.13
C TYR A 575 -29.37 -7.48 10.45
N GLU A 576 -28.54 -6.98 9.52
CA GLU A 576 -28.88 -5.81 8.70
C GLU A 576 -29.51 -6.27 7.39
N GLU A 577 -30.57 -5.57 6.98
CA GLU A 577 -31.28 -5.82 5.74
C GLU A 577 -30.73 -4.87 4.67
N LEU A 578 -30.26 -5.40 3.55
CA LEU A 578 -29.85 -4.57 2.41
C LEU A 578 -31.07 -4.12 1.58
N LEU A 579 -32.13 -4.91 1.59
CA LEU A 579 -33.29 -4.81 0.71
C LEU A 579 -34.56 -5.17 1.47
N VAL A 580 -35.67 -4.55 1.08
CA VAL A 580 -37.00 -4.93 1.60
C VAL A 580 -37.43 -6.27 1.01
N LYS A 581 -37.17 -6.51 -0.30
CA LYS A 581 -37.33 -7.79 -1.00
C LYS A 581 -36.54 -7.78 -2.30
N THR A 582 -35.88 -8.89 -2.63
CA THR A 582 -35.10 -9.05 -3.88
C THR A 582 -35.93 -8.99 -5.16
N GLU A 583 -37.24 -9.20 -5.08
CA GLU A 583 -38.16 -9.23 -6.22
C GLU A 583 -38.60 -7.81 -6.68
N GLU A 584 -38.32 -6.77 -5.89
CA GLU A 584 -38.73 -5.39 -6.16
C GLU A 584 -37.59 -4.50 -6.73
N LEU A 585 -36.48 -5.12 -7.18
CA LEU A 585 -35.33 -4.40 -7.70
C LEU A 585 -35.26 -4.45 -9.23
N ASP A 586 -35.02 -3.28 -9.81
CA ASP A 586 -34.63 -3.20 -11.22
C ASP A 586 -33.10 -3.30 -11.34
N LYS A 587 -32.67 -4.02 -12.38
CA LYS A 587 -31.23 -4.11 -12.71
C LYS A 587 -30.79 -2.89 -13.51
N THR A 588 -29.60 -2.40 -13.24
CA THR A 588 -28.93 -1.43 -14.09
C THR A 588 -27.94 -2.12 -15.03
N ASP A 589 -27.29 -1.36 -15.93
CA ASP A 589 -26.20 -1.86 -16.77
C ASP A 589 -24.99 -2.33 -15.92
N ASN A 590 -24.87 -1.84 -14.69
CA ASN A 590 -23.87 -2.31 -13.73
C ASN A 590 -24.48 -3.34 -12.78
N SER A 591 -23.96 -4.57 -12.81
CA SER A 591 -24.43 -5.68 -11.96
C SER A 591 -24.31 -5.43 -10.44
N MET A 592 -23.58 -4.40 -10.03
CA MET A 592 -23.39 -4.02 -8.61
C MET A 592 -24.35 -2.92 -8.15
N ILE A 593 -25.17 -2.36 -9.05
CA ILE A 593 -26.09 -1.27 -8.76
C ILE A 593 -27.50 -1.69 -9.12
N PHE A 594 -28.39 -1.68 -8.15
CA PHE A 594 -29.81 -1.96 -8.31
C PHE A 594 -30.63 -0.70 -8.03
N ILE A 595 -31.86 -0.66 -8.51
CA ILE A 595 -32.82 0.42 -8.24
C ILE A 595 -33.99 -0.18 -7.47
N GLU A 596 -34.27 0.36 -6.28
CA GLU A 596 -35.46 0.03 -5.50
C GLU A 596 -36.65 0.83 -6.00
N ARG A 597 -37.76 0.14 -6.23
CA ARG A 597 -39.05 0.78 -6.57
C ARG A 597 -39.75 1.19 -5.29
N ASP A 598 -39.78 2.47 -5.03
CA ASP A 598 -40.53 3.05 -3.93
C ASP A 598 -41.47 4.14 -4.44
N THR A 599 -42.57 4.33 -3.74
CA THR A 599 -43.57 5.33 -4.13
C THR A 599 -43.22 6.67 -3.46
N ALA A 600 -42.88 7.64 -4.28
CA ALA A 600 -42.60 9.00 -3.79
C ALA A 600 -43.84 9.64 -3.17
N LEU A 601 -43.68 10.23 -1.99
CA LEU A 601 -44.70 11.06 -1.36
C LEU A 601 -44.79 12.41 -2.08
N ASN A 602 -45.99 12.99 -2.06
CA ASN A 602 -46.13 14.35 -2.59
C ASN A 602 -45.49 15.39 -1.69
N LYS A 603 -45.23 16.57 -2.24
CA LYS A 603 -44.55 17.67 -1.55
C LYS A 603 -45.28 18.11 -0.27
N GLU A 604 -46.59 18.16 -0.30
CA GLU A 604 -47.41 18.61 0.85
C GLU A 604 -47.33 17.63 2.03
N GLU A 605 -47.33 16.34 1.73
CA GLU A 605 -47.15 15.30 2.76
C GLU A 605 -45.78 15.38 3.43
N ILE A 606 -44.73 15.59 2.65
CA ILE A 606 -43.39 15.79 3.21
C ILE A 606 -43.29 17.04 4.07
N TYR A 607 -43.88 18.16 3.61
CA TYR A 607 -43.88 19.37 4.43
C TYR A 607 -44.63 19.20 5.75
N LYS A 608 -45.74 18.47 5.77
CA LYS A 608 -46.47 18.15 7.01
C LYS A 608 -45.59 17.33 7.95
N LYS A 609 -44.89 16.29 7.44
CA LYS A 609 -43.98 15.49 8.23
C LYS A 609 -42.82 16.30 8.79
N ILE A 610 -42.19 17.15 7.98
CA ILE A 610 -41.12 18.04 8.40
C ILE A 610 -41.59 19.01 9.50
N LYS A 611 -42.82 19.54 9.36
CA LYS A 611 -43.40 20.42 10.37
C LYS A 611 -43.57 19.71 11.72
N VAL A 612 -44.12 18.49 11.74
CA VAL A 612 -44.23 17.66 12.94
C VAL A 612 -42.87 17.48 13.62
N LEU A 613 -41.82 17.15 12.82
CA LEU A 613 -40.47 17.03 13.35
C LEU A 613 -39.91 18.34 13.92
N ARG A 614 -40.20 19.48 13.24
CA ARG A 614 -39.73 20.80 13.69
C ARG A 614 -40.38 21.20 15.01
N ASP A 615 -41.71 21.05 15.08
CA ASP A 615 -42.46 21.37 16.30
C ASP A 615 -41.99 20.50 17.49
N ALA A 616 -41.67 19.24 17.24
CA ALA A 616 -41.10 18.34 18.27
C ALA A 616 -39.68 18.71 18.68
N CYS A 617 -38.80 19.04 17.73
CA CYS A 617 -37.42 19.44 18.01
C CYS A 617 -37.33 20.79 18.74
N ASP A 618 -38.26 21.72 18.50
CA ASP A 618 -38.31 23.00 19.16
C ASP A 618 -38.59 22.89 20.69
N THR A 619 -39.10 21.73 21.16
CA THR A 619 -39.21 21.40 22.58
C THR A 619 -37.87 21.14 23.25
N GLY A 620 -36.84 20.76 22.48
CA GLY A 620 -35.54 20.32 22.99
C GLY A 620 -35.54 18.94 23.67
N ASP A 621 -36.66 18.21 23.62
CA ASP A 621 -36.81 16.90 24.27
C ASP A 621 -36.57 15.75 23.26
N ASP A 622 -35.56 14.94 23.51
CA ASP A 622 -35.19 13.80 22.64
C ASP A 622 -36.28 12.71 22.58
N LEU A 623 -37.07 12.52 23.64
CA LEU A 623 -38.14 11.53 23.65
C LEU A 623 -39.30 11.98 22.77
N ILE A 624 -39.72 13.25 22.89
CA ILE A 624 -40.75 13.85 22.03
C ILE A 624 -40.31 13.83 20.57
N ALA A 625 -39.06 14.17 20.32
CA ALA A 625 -38.48 14.13 18.96
C ALA A 625 -38.45 12.70 18.39
N LYS A 626 -38.15 11.70 19.20
CA LYS A 626 -38.14 10.28 18.81
C LYS A 626 -39.55 9.75 18.49
N GLU A 627 -40.55 10.10 19.29
CA GLU A 627 -41.95 9.75 19.04
C GLU A 627 -42.47 10.42 17.74
N ALA A 628 -42.13 11.69 17.56
CA ALA A 628 -42.45 12.40 16.31
C ALA A 628 -41.79 11.73 15.10
N LEU A 629 -40.52 11.36 15.21
CA LEU A 629 -39.81 10.67 14.13
C LEU A 629 -40.47 9.32 13.81
N ARG A 630 -40.91 8.57 14.82
CA ARG A 630 -41.63 7.32 14.65
C ARG A 630 -42.99 7.53 13.96
N SER A 631 -43.71 8.62 14.26
CA SER A 631 -44.99 8.94 13.63
C SER A 631 -44.86 9.31 12.14
N VAL A 632 -43.76 9.96 11.76
CA VAL A 632 -43.54 10.39 10.36
C VAL A 632 -42.82 9.34 9.48
N VAL A 633 -42.15 8.36 10.11
CA VAL A 633 -41.49 7.22 9.42
C VAL A 633 -42.19 5.91 9.82
N PRO A 634 -43.22 5.48 9.10
CA PRO A 634 -44.06 4.35 9.52
C PRO A 634 -43.31 3.02 9.63
N THR A 635 -42.18 2.87 8.93
CA THR A 635 -41.33 1.68 8.97
C THR A 635 -40.36 1.67 10.18
N PHE A 636 -40.39 2.70 11.04
CA PHE A 636 -39.55 2.76 12.23
C PHE A 636 -40.13 1.87 13.34
N LYS A 637 -39.54 0.69 13.51
CA LYS A 637 -39.87 -0.30 14.55
C LYS A 637 -38.85 -0.23 15.71
N THR A 638 -39.15 -0.84 16.85
CA THR A 638 -38.14 -1.02 17.89
C THR A 638 -37.22 -2.20 17.58
N PRO A 639 -35.99 -2.21 18.12
CA PRO A 639 -35.10 -3.37 17.94
C PRO A 639 -35.71 -4.68 18.47
N GLU A 640 -36.46 -4.60 19.56
CA GLU A 640 -37.16 -5.73 20.19
C GLU A 640 -38.19 -6.33 19.20
N GLU A 641 -39.06 -5.49 18.63
CA GLU A 641 -40.06 -5.91 17.63
C GLU A 641 -39.43 -6.67 16.46
N VAL A 642 -38.26 -6.22 15.96
CA VAL A 642 -37.59 -6.85 14.82
C VAL A 642 -36.78 -8.07 15.21
N ASN A 643 -36.10 -8.05 16.36
CA ASN A 643 -35.28 -9.18 16.81
C ASN A 643 -36.14 -10.36 17.27
N GLU A 644 -37.37 -10.13 17.78
CA GLU A 644 -38.35 -11.17 18.11
C GLU A 644 -38.95 -11.83 16.86
N GLU A 645 -39.12 -11.09 15.75
CA GLU A 645 -39.59 -11.64 14.47
C GLU A 645 -38.55 -12.61 13.83
N ILE A 646 -37.27 -12.54 14.25
CA ILE A 646 -36.16 -13.30 13.66
C ILE A 646 -35.72 -14.47 14.57
N ALA A 647 -36.04 -14.45 15.86
CA ALA A 647 -35.69 -15.47 16.83
C ALA A 647 -36.62 -16.69 16.75
#